data_881cbf92459da591da8ac8a995cf4263
#
_entry.id   881cbf92459da591da8ac8a995cf4263
#
_cell.length_a   1.000
_cell.length_b   1.000
_cell.length_c   1.000
_cell.angle_alpha   90.00
_cell.angle_beta   90.00
_cell.angle_gamma   90.00
#
_symmetry.space_group_name_H-M   'P 1'
#
loop_
_entity.id
_entity.type
_entity.pdbx_description
1 polymer ?
#
loop_
_entity_poly.entity_id
_entity_poly.type
_entity_poly.pdbx_seq_one_letter_code
_entity_poly.pdbx_strand_id
1 'polypeptide(L)'
;MKLKFKAEEKDMMKLLIFSLFLFLTVSIGVGNINSLASENILIGLNPFPGLIPPLLFTTIGITLIVIVATFVMVEKTFFEREKGFGFEIGAKPTTGYSKWVKEIDFKQALKRVDPKARDADVAGIPLIMNKDECYVDNTNFHNLVIGTTGSGKTECVILPMVKLLAKKRESMIITDPKGEIYEKTGRLLKARGYNIIVLNFRNPQRGNCWNPLDLPYELYKSGNKDKATELIDDLAANMLHEEKTDDVFWGNTAGDYFAGLVESLFEDGKKGEININSVAYMDSVGEEKVEGVQALKEYMNSKDKTSSIYGNLSGTVNAPSETKGSIVSMFKQKLKIFTTRENLSEMLSRSDFNMGDIGRKPTAVFIIVHDEKNTYHALTTIFVKQCYEKLIDVAFENGGKLPVRTNFLLDEFANMPQLKDVTSMITAARSRQIRLTFIIQNFAQLNQVYGKEIAETIKGNCGNLVYLLTTELQALEEISKMCGEVKSKKDDKTASTPLVTVSDLQKLKEFDVIVKRHRFDAFKTSLTPNFKMDWGRTFELMDYPIHEKKELKVFDLKAYVKNLRESKRENITNSLFQESEFKKPSFFEKENNYNNFLKDFDVAKELAKLEQEDRLKSNVEEKKKELDEVDSMISKIEEEIELLELEEKKKNMLKPDIKLEKIEVPLNVSNNIENSIDAKKIEKEVNEVLSNEEDDFFDDFFDN
;
A
#
# COMPACT_ATOMS: atom_id res chain seq x y z
N MET A 1 34.02 -33.22 15.37
CA MET A 1 32.89 -32.42 15.83
C MET A 1 32.16 -33.29 16.85
N LYS A 2 32.13 -32.91 18.13
CA LYS A 2 31.44 -33.69 19.16
C LYS A 2 29.95 -33.35 19.08
N LEU A 3 29.07 -34.35 18.92
CA LEU A 3 27.64 -34.18 18.84
C LEU A 3 26.99 -34.64 20.15
N LYS A 4 26.14 -33.77 20.70
CA LYS A 4 25.26 -34.07 21.85
C LYS A 4 23.82 -34.15 21.33
N PHE A 5 23.15 -35.26 21.63
CA PHE A 5 21.75 -35.50 21.25
C PHE A 5 20.84 -35.24 22.45
N LYS A 6 19.85 -34.36 22.26
CA LYS A 6 18.79 -34.12 23.23
C LYS A 6 17.49 -34.74 22.74
N ALA A 7 16.76 -35.40 23.63
CA ALA A 7 15.43 -35.95 23.33
C ALA A 7 14.45 -35.63 24.45
N GLU A 8 13.20 -35.33 24.09
CA GLU A 8 12.10 -35.22 25.03
C GLU A 8 11.71 -36.60 25.53
N GLU A 9 11.27 -36.70 26.80
CA GLU A 9 10.87 -37.98 27.39
C GLU A 9 9.74 -38.69 26.63
N LYS A 10 8.79 -37.91 26.08
CA LYS A 10 7.70 -38.41 25.22
C LYS A 10 8.20 -39.01 23.92
N ASP A 11 9.22 -38.42 23.30
CA ASP A 11 9.77 -38.90 22.05
C ASP A 11 10.66 -40.12 22.28
N MET A 12 11.33 -40.21 23.41
CA MET A 12 12.04 -41.41 23.83
C MET A 12 11.08 -42.58 24.09
N MET A 13 9.90 -42.33 24.65
CA MET A 13 8.89 -43.35 24.85
C MET A 13 8.35 -43.87 23.52
N LYS A 14 8.12 -42.98 22.53
CA LYS A 14 7.72 -43.39 21.18
C LYS A 14 8.79 -44.25 20.50
N LEU A 15 10.05 -43.84 20.62
CA LEU A 15 11.20 -44.55 20.06
C LEU A 15 11.32 -45.93 20.68
N LEU A 16 11.11 -46.08 21.99
CA LEU A 16 11.15 -47.35 22.72
C LEU A 16 10.00 -48.27 22.25
N ILE A 17 8.79 -47.78 22.15
CA ILE A 17 7.63 -48.53 21.62
C ILE A 17 7.91 -48.99 20.18
N PHE A 18 8.44 -48.11 19.34
CA PHE A 18 8.81 -48.42 17.99
C PHE A 18 9.90 -49.50 17.91
N SER A 19 10.94 -49.41 18.76
CA SER A 19 12.01 -50.40 18.84
C SER A 19 11.50 -51.76 19.30
N LEU A 20 10.55 -51.78 20.23
CA LEU A 20 9.90 -53.02 20.68
C LEU A 20 9.08 -53.63 19.55
N PHE A 21 8.29 -52.86 18.81
CA PHE A 21 7.54 -53.32 17.66
C PHE A 21 8.47 -53.89 16.57
N LEU A 22 9.58 -53.19 16.30
CA LEU A 22 10.58 -53.64 15.34
C LEU A 22 11.23 -54.93 15.75
N PHE A 23 11.55 -55.12 17.05
CA PHE A 23 12.12 -56.34 17.60
C PHE A 23 11.16 -57.53 17.39
N LEU A 24 9.86 -57.34 17.64
CA LEU A 24 8.87 -58.39 17.43
C LEU A 24 8.70 -58.73 15.93
N THR A 25 8.72 -57.75 15.04
CA THR A 25 8.60 -57.98 13.59
C THR A 25 9.83 -58.71 13.03
N VAL A 26 11.01 -58.37 13.48
CA VAL A 26 12.27 -59.07 13.12
C VAL A 26 12.25 -60.49 13.67
N SER A 27 11.77 -60.69 14.89
CA SER A 27 11.63 -62.03 15.49
C SER A 27 10.69 -62.93 14.67
N ILE A 28 9.55 -62.42 14.21
CA ILE A 28 8.63 -63.14 13.30
C ILE A 28 9.36 -63.49 11.99
N GLY A 29 10.09 -62.53 11.42
CA GLY A 29 10.83 -62.72 10.17
C GLY A 29 11.91 -63.82 10.31
N VAL A 30 12.73 -63.77 11.33
CA VAL A 30 13.79 -64.75 11.61
C VAL A 30 13.21 -66.12 11.89
N GLY A 31 12.11 -66.19 12.67
CA GLY A 31 11.40 -67.48 12.93
C GLY A 31 10.87 -68.10 11.64
N ASN A 32 10.21 -67.31 10.79
CA ASN A 32 9.68 -67.82 9.53
C ASN A 32 10.78 -68.24 8.52
N ILE A 33 11.88 -67.49 8.42
CA ILE A 33 13.01 -67.85 7.56
C ILE A 33 13.63 -69.16 8.02
N ASN A 34 13.83 -69.32 9.30
CA ASN A 34 14.39 -70.57 9.85
C ASN A 34 13.49 -71.76 9.62
N SER A 35 12.17 -71.67 9.86
CA SER A 35 11.21 -72.75 9.62
C SER A 35 11.03 -73.06 8.16
N LEU A 36 11.06 -72.07 7.28
CA LEU A 36 11.05 -72.28 5.84
C LEU A 36 12.30 -73.02 5.37
N ALA A 37 13.46 -72.72 5.96
CA ALA A 37 14.70 -73.43 5.61
C ALA A 37 14.81 -74.84 6.17
N SER A 38 14.20 -75.15 7.31
CA SER A 38 14.28 -76.46 7.99
C SER A 38 13.10 -77.40 7.65
N GLU A 39 11.89 -76.86 7.60
CA GLU A 39 10.67 -77.67 7.51
C GLU A 39 9.78 -77.35 6.32
N ASN A 40 10.16 -76.36 5.53
CA ASN A 40 9.43 -75.82 4.38
C ASN A 40 8.01 -75.32 4.71
N ILE A 41 7.76 -74.89 5.98
CA ILE A 41 6.49 -74.41 6.50
C ILE A 41 6.65 -72.95 7.07
N LEU A 42 5.65 -72.14 6.84
CA LEU A 42 5.57 -70.77 7.46
C LEU A 42 4.80 -70.86 8.78
N ILE A 43 5.42 -70.32 9.86
CA ILE A 43 4.84 -70.30 11.22
C ILE A 43 3.82 -69.15 11.37
N GLY A 44 3.74 -68.21 10.44
CA GLY A 44 2.83 -67.09 10.47
C GLY A 44 3.35 -65.93 11.37
N LEU A 45 2.46 -65.28 12.12
CA LEU A 45 2.78 -64.11 12.94
C LEU A 45 3.22 -64.42 14.38
N ASN A 46 3.72 -65.66 14.64
CA ASN A 46 4.21 -66.04 15.96
C ASN A 46 5.66 -65.53 16.18
N PRO A 47 5.95 -64.68 17.16
CA PRO A 47 7.29 -64.16 17.42
C PRO A 47 8.16 -65.14 18.24
N PHE A 48 7.58 -66.09 18.98
CA PHE A 48 8.28 -66.93 19.93
C PHE A 48 9.43 -67.76 19.33
N PRO A 49 9.33 -68.37 18.17
CA PRO A 49 10.43 -69.16 17.59
C PRO A 49 11.72 -68.34 17.38
N GLY A 50 11.63 -67.05 17.00
CA GLY A 50 12.78 -66.20 16.83
C GLY A 50 13.39 -65.69 18.16
N LEU A 51 12.73 -65.96 19.30
CA LEU A 51 13.20 -65.63 20.65
C LEU A 51 13.92 -66.79 21.34
N ILE A 52 14.00 -67.96 20.76
CA ILE A 52 14.67 -69.13 21.34
C ILE A 52 16.13 -69.20 20.86
N PRO A 53 17.13 -69.47 21.73
CA PRO A 53 18.48 -69.68 21.30
C PRO A 53 18.64 -70.87 20.37
N PRO A 54 19.41 -70.79 19.25
CA PRO A 54 20.37 -69.74 18.87
C PRO A 54 19.75 -68.56 18.09
N LEU A 55 18.50 -68.66 17.63
CA LEU A 55 17.87 -67.64 16.78
C LEU A 55 17.71 -66.25 17.48
N LEU A 56 17.64 -66.25 18.80
CA LEU A 56 17.58 -65.00 19.60
C LEU A 56 18.78 -64.08 19.29
N PHE A 57 19.99 -64.67 19.20
CA PHE A 57 21.18 -63.84 18.89
C PHE A 57 21.13 -63.21 17.51
N THR A 58 20.60 -63.98 16.51
CA THR A 58 20.36 -63.50 15.17
C THR A 58 19.31 -62.40 15.12
N THR A 59 18.20 -62.58 15.84
CA THR A 59 17.13 -61.59 15.99
C THR A 59 17.64 -60.30 16.61
N ILE A 60 18.45 -60.35 17.68
CA ILE A 60 19.05 -59.21 18.33
C ILE A 60 19.99 -58.50 17.36
N GLY A 61 20.89 -59.23 16.66
CA GLY A 61 21.83 -58.69 15.71
C GLY A 61 21.18 -57.93 14.56
N ILE A 62 20.16 -58.54 13.92
CA ILE A 62 19.42 -57.90 12.83
C ILE A 62 18.64 -56.70 13.36
N THR A 63 17.98 -56.82 14.52
CA THR A 63 17.24 -55.67 15.13
C THR A 63 18.17 -54.49 15.39
N LEU A 64 19.36 -54.72 15.91
CA LEU A 64 20.33 -53.69 16.20
C LEU A 64 20.81 -52.99 14.91
N ILE A 65 21.06 -53.73 13.83
CA ILE A 65 21.41 -53.16 12.52
C ILE A 65 20.26 -52.28 12.00
N VAL A 66 19.01 -52.77 12.07
CA VAL A 66 17.84 -52.02 11.60
C VAL A 66 17.58 -50.79 12.45
N ILE A 67 17.76 -50.87 13.79
CA ILE A 67 17.65 -49.71 14.69
C ILE A 67 18.70 -48.65 14.33
N VAL A 68 19.94 -49.05 14.05
CA VAL A 68 20.97 -48.11 13.64
C VAL A 68 20.67 -47.46 12.31
N ALA A 69 20.20 -48.24 11.33
CA ALA A 69 19.79 -47.71 10.03
C ALA A 69 18.59 -46.75 10.13
N THR A 70 17.58 -47.10 10.92
CA THR A 70 16.41 -46.25 11.18
C THR A 70 16.79 -44.99 11.99
N PHE A 71 17.72 -45.13 12.93
CA PHE A 71 18.22 -43.96 13.68
C PHE A 71 18.84 -42.92 12.77
N VAL A 72 19.66 -43.30 11.80
CA VAL A 72 20.24 -42.40 10.83
C VAL A 72 19.18 -41.67 9.97
N MET A 73 18.08 -42.38 9.64
CA MET A 73 16.98 -41.82 8.85
C MET A 73 16.12 -40.83 9.65
N VAL A 74 15.83 -41.15 10.91
CA VAL A 74 14.86 -40.41 11.73
C VAL A 74 15.52 -39.51 12.80
N GLU A 75 16.85 -39.46 12.83
CA GLU A 75 17.63 -38.68 13.82
C GLU A 75 17.13 -37.23 13.91
N LYS A 76 16.92 -36.56 12.78
CA LYS A 76 16.45 -35.16 12.74
C LYS A 76 15.04 -34.96 13.28
N THR A 77 14.25 -36.03 13.39
CA THR A 77 12.85 -35.98 13.80
C THR A 77 12.72 -36.10 15.33
N PHE A 78 13.57 -36.91 15.95
CA PHE A 78 13.46 -37.24 17.38
C PHE A 78 14.54 -36.58 18.24
N PHE A 79 15.63 -36.11 17.66
CA PHE A 79 16.77 -35.58 18.41
C PHE A 79 17.14 -34.17 17.98
N GLU A 80 17.38 -33.30 18.96
CA GLU A 80 18.00 -31.99 18.76
C GLU A 80 19.53 -32.17 18.86
N ARG A 81 20.28 -31.64 17.89
CA ARG A 81 21.75 -31.67 17.87
C ARG A 81 22.32 -30.44 18.55
N GLU A 82 23.11 -30.64 19.60
CA GLU A 82 23.91 -29.58 20.26
C GLU A 82 25.41 -29.82 20.12
N LYS A 83 26.21 -28.75 20.36
CA LYS A 83 27.65 -28.85 20.47
C LYS A 83 27.99 -29.53 21.81
N GLY A 84 28.58 -30.71 21.79
CA GLY A 84 28.94 -31.48 22.97
C GLY A 84 29.10 -32.96 22.67
N PHE A 85 29.22 -33.78 23.68
CA PHE A 85 29.29 -35.23 23.56
C PHE A 85 28.27 -35.88 24.49
N GLY A 86 27.46 -36.81 24.01
CA GLY A 86 26.57 -37.64 24.81
C GLY A 86 25.10 -37.51 24.47
N PHE A 87 24.26 -38.19 25.28
CA PHE A 87 22.81 -38.14 25.21
C PHE A 87 22.26 -37.47 26.46
N GLU A 88 21.31 -36.55 26.31
CA GLU A 88 20.56 -35.95 27.42
C GLU A 88 19.09 -36.27 27.24
N ILE A 89 18.53 -37.08 28.17
CA ILE A 89 17.11 -37.52 28.15
C ILE A 89 16.39 -36.81 29.27
N GLY A 90 15.15 -36.33 29.03
CA GLY A 90 14.32 -35.79 30.06
C GLY A 90 14.66 -34.36 30.51
N ALA A 91 15.28 -33.57 29.62
CA ALA A 91 15.38 -32.12 29.87
C ALA A 91 13.99 -31.55 30.08
N LYS A 92 13.68 -31.11 31.33
CA LYS A 92 12.43 -30.39 31.63
C LYS A 92 12.36 -29.23 30.66
N PRO A 93 11.25 -29.06 29.90
CA PRO A 93 11.09 -27.89 29.05
C PRO A 93 11.27 -26.67 29.94
N THR A 94 12.28 -25.89 29.66
CA THR A 94 12.54 -24.63 30.38
C THR A 94 11.47 -23.65 29.89
N THR A 95 10.43 -23.44 30.69
CA THR A 95 9.40 -22.45 30.43
C THR A 95 10.03 -21.08 30.19
N GLY A 96 9.60 -20.41 29.12
CA GLY A 96 10.07 -19.06 28.78
C GLY A 96 11.19 -18.97 27.74
N TYR A 97 11.67 -20.08 27.18
CA TYR A 97 12.69 -20.08 26.13
C TYR A 97 12.13 -20.57 24.80
N SER A 98 12.59 -19.97 23.71
CA SER A 98 12.22 -20.34 22.33
C SER A 98 13.03 -21.55 21.86
N LYS A 99 12.47 -22.29 20.91
CA LYS A 99 13.15 -23.40 20.22
C LYS A 99 12.77 -23.38 18.72
N TRP A 100 13.58 -24.02 17.90
CA TRP A 100 13.16 -24.27 16.52
C TRP A 100 11.95 -25.21 16.49
N VAL A 101 10.90 -24.84 15.72
CA VAL A 101 9.77 -25.71 15.49
C VAL A 101 10.21 -26.95 14.71
N LYS A 102 9.77 -28.12 15.13
CA LYS A 102 10.00 -29.36 14.36
C LYS A 102 9.12 -29.32 13.08
N GLU A 103 9.66 -29.80 11.97
CA GLU A 103 8.97 -29.78 10.66
C GLU A 103 7.62 -30.52 10.72
N ILE A 104 7.55 -31.62 11.49
CA ILE A 104 6.30 -32.39 11.67
C ILE A 104 5.21 -31.53 12.31
N ASP A 105 5.54 -30.81 13.39
CA ASP A 105 4.58 -29.97 14.10
C ASP A 105 4.15 -28.77 13.24
N PHE A 106 5.08 -28.23 12.46
CA PHE A 106 4.78 -27.13 11.55
C PHE A 106 3.89 -27.58 10.39
N LYS A 107 4.15 -28.76 9.81
CA LYS A 107 3.30 -29.37 8.77
C LYS A 107 1.86 -29.58 9.22
N GLN A 108 1.60 -29.91 10.51
CA GLN A 108 0.25 -30.08 11.04
C GLN A 108 -0.56 -28.77 11.00
N ALA A 109 0.09 -27.62 11.14
CA ALA A 109 -0.54 -26.31 11.08
C ALA A 109 -0.77 -25.78 9.69
N LEU A 110 -0.23 -26.45 8.68
CA LEU A 110 -0.30 -26.08 7.26
C LEU A 110 -1.18 -27.05 6.48
N LYS A 111 -1.45 -26.72 5.23
CA LYS A 111 -2.18 -27.59 4.32
C LYS A 111 -1.26 -28.03 3.17
N ARG A 112 -1.25 -29.33 2.90
CA ARG A 112 -0.51 -29.89 1.77
C ARG A 112 -1.20 -29.58 0.45
N VAL A 113 -0.42 -29.18 -0.55
CA VAL A 113 -0.85 -29.00 -1.94
C VAL A 113 0.09 -29.81 -2.83
N ASP A 114 -0.46 -30.58 -3.75
CA ASP A 114 0.35 -31.26 -4.77
C ASP A 114 0.75 -30.23 -5.86
N PRO A 115 2.06 -29.98 -6.06
CA PRO A 115 2.52 -29.06 -7.09
C PRO A 115 2.12 -29.48 -8.51
N LYS A 116 2.01 -30.78 -8.78
CA LYS A 116 1.67 -31.36 -10.11
C LYS A 116 0.18 -31.36 -10.40
N ALA A 117 -0.65 -31.42 -9.36
CA ALA A 117 -2.10 -31.42 -9.53
C ALA A 117 -2.58 -30.17 -10.27
N ARG A 118 -3.59 -30.34 -11.12
CA ARG A 118 -4.21 -29.23 -11.83
C ARG A 118 -4.93 -28.30 -10.88
N ASP A 119 -5.76 -28.82 -9.99
CA ASP A 119 -6.63 -28.09 -9.07
C ASP A 119 -6.28 -28.40 -7.63
N ALA A 120 -6.60 -27.50 -6.72
CA ALA A 120 -6.43 -27.70 -5.28
C ALA A 120 -7.54 -27.01 -4.49
N ASP A 121 -7.96 -27.64 -3.38
CA ASP A 121 -8.99 -27.09 -2.49
C ASP A 121 -8.44 -25.98 -1.57
N VAL A 122 -7.11 -25.87 -1.48
CA VAL A 122 -6.42 -24.92 -0.60
C VAL A 122 -5.33 -24.20 -1.37
N ALA A 123 -5.11 -22.92 -1.00
CA ALA A 123 -4.04 -22.10 -1.53
C ALA A 123 -3.58 -21.06 -0.51
N GLY A 124 -2.36 -20.59 -0.65
CA GLY A 124 -1.78 -19.57 0.21
C GLY A 124 -0.30 -19.40 -0.02
N ILE A 125 0.35 -18.72 0.93
CA ILE A 125 1.80 -18.55 0.89
C ILE A 125 2.49 -19.90 1.16
N PRO A 126 3.46 -20.33 0.33
CA PRO A 126 4.24 -21.54 0.58
C PRO A 126 5.22 -21.30 1.73
N LEU A 127 5.13 -22.11 2.77
CA LEU A 127 6.02 -22.04 3.94
C LEU A 127 6.96 -23.26 4.04
N ILE A 128 6.62 -24.35 3.38
CA ILE A 128 7.50 -25.50 3.11
C ILE A 128 7.33 -25.86 1.64
N MET A 129 8.44 -25.92 0.92
CA MET A 129 8.41 -26.26 -0.49
C MET A 129 9.66 -27.04 -0.87
N ASN A 130 9.48 -28.34 -1.06
CA ASN A 130 10.47 -29.27 -1.57
C ASN A 130 10.06 -29.71 -2.99
N LYS A 131 10.91 -30.45 -3.69
CA LYS A 131 10.62 -30.91 -5.06
C LYS A 131 9.27 -31.62 -5.21
N ASP A 132 8.87 -32.39 -4.18
CA ASP A 132 7.69 -33.28 -4.22
C ASP A 132 6.58 -32.85 -3.24
N GLU A 133 6.82 -31.89 -2.36
CA GLU A 133 5.91 -31.47 -1.33
C GLU A 133 5.81 -29.95 -1.23
N CYS A 134 4.58 -29.46 -1.16
CA CYS A 134 4.31 -28.06 -0.88
C CYS A 134 3.27 -27.97 0.23
N TYR A 135 3.59 -27.18 1.27
CA TYR A 135 2.66 -26.87 2.37
C TYR A 135 2.45 -25.37 2.43
N VAL A 136 1.19 -24.96 2.46
CA VAL A 136 0.77 -23.57 2.42
C VAL A 136 0.02 -23.16 3.70
N ASP A 137 0.11 -21.92 4.06
CA ASP A 137 -0.82 -21.31 5.01
C ASP A 137 -2.11 -20.90 4.27
N ASN A 138 -3.18 -21.65 4.51
CA ASN A 138 -4.51 -21.39 3.93
C ASN A 138 -5.38 -20.46 4.80
N THR A 139 -4.87 -19.95 5.89
CA THR A 139 -5.61 -19.03 6.77
C THR A 139 -5.80 -17.66 6.12
N ASN A 140 -6.53 -16.77 6.78
CA ASN A 140 -6.68 -15.37 6.35
C ASN A 140 -5.55 -14.46 6.89
N PHE A 141 -4.44 -15.01 7.35
CA PHE A 141 -3.31 -14.20 7.81
C PHE A 141 -2.72 -13.40 6.66
N HIS A 142 -2.38 -12.15 6.96
CA HIS A 142 -1.52 -11.34 6.11
C HIS A 142 -0.09 -11.83 6.24
N ASN A 143 0.71 -11.57 5.21
CA ASN A 143 2.07 -12.05 5.14
C ASN A 143 3.03 -10.87 4.97
N LEU A 144 4.20 -10.98 5.58
CA LEU A 144 5.32 -10.08 5.37
C LEU A 144 6.51 -10.89 4.89
N VAL A 145 7.03 -10.56 3.72
CA VAL A 145 8.20 -11.19 3.11
C VAL A 145 9.31 -10.16 3.06
N ILE A 146 10.45 -10.49 3.66
CA ILE A 146 11.60 -9.59 3.69
C ILE A 146 12.80 -10.25 3.03
N GLY A 147 13.44 -9.51 2.11
CA GLY A 147 14.67 -9.95 1.46
C GLY A 147 15.16 -8.92 0.47
N THR A 148 16.48 -8.76 0.39
CA THR A 148 17.15 -7.89 -0.57
C THR A 148 16.90 -8.31 -2.02
N THR A 149 17.25 -7.46 -2.97
CA THR A 149 17.29 -7.83 -4.38
C THR A 149 18.20 -9.04 -4.59
N GLY A 150 17.73 -10.02 -5.37
CA GLY A 150 18.47 -11.28 -5.59
C GLY A 150 18.35 -12.32 -4.48
N SER A 151 17.64 -12.07 -3.37
CA SER A 151 17.46 -13.04 -2.29
C SER A 151 16.50 -14.19 -2.64
N GLY A 152 15.88 -14.18 -3.83
CA GLY A 152 14.95 -15.23 -4.27
C GLY A 152 13.48 -14.97 -3.95
N LYS A 153 13.06 -13.77 -3.52
CA LYS A 153 11.65 -13.44 -3.21
C LYS A 153 10.70 -13.88 -4.33
N THR A 154 11.00 -13.48 -5.57
CA THR A 154 10.15 -13.78 -6.73
C THR A 154 10.10 -15.28 -7.01
N GLU A 155 11.24 -15.97 -7.03
CA GLU A 155 11.33 -17.38 -7.39
C GLU A 155 10.87 -18.34 -6.28
N CYS A 156 11.06 -18.00 -5.00
CA CYS A 156 10.70 -18.87 -3.87
C CYS A 156 9.33 -18.59 -3.28
N VAL A 157 8.81 -17.36 -3.42
CA VAL A 157 7.56 -16.96 -2.76
C VAL A 157 6.51 -16.52 -3.78
N ILE A 158 6.79 -15.50 -4.62
CA ILE A 158 5.76 -14.86 -5.44
C ILE A 158 5.26 -15.79 -6.54
N LEU A 159 6.14 -16.28 -7.41
CA LEU A 159 5.75 -17.16 -8.53
C LEU A 159 5.10 -18.47 -8.05
N PRO A 160 5.63 -19.16 -7.03
CA PRO A 160 4.94 -20.31 -6.44
C PRO A 160 3.56 -19.92 -5.88
N MET A 161 3.45 -18.78 -5.17
CA MET A 161 2.17 -18.35 -4.61
C MET A 161 1.14 -18.08 -5.71
N VAL A 162 1.49 -17.37 -6.79
CA VAL A 162 0.60 -17.15 -7.96
C VAL A 162 0.11 -18.48 -8.54
N LYS A 163 1.02 -19.46 -8.73
CA LYS A 163 0.66 -20.78 -9.26
C LYS A 163 -0.26 -21.56 -8.30
N LEU A 164 -0.02 -21.47 -7.00
CA LEU A 164 -0.85 -22.11 -5.98
C LEU A 164 -2.24 -21.46 -5.88
N LEU A 165 -2.31 -20.13 -5.92
CA LEU A 165 -3.58 -19.40 -5.97
C LEU A 165 -4.37 -19.74 -7.23
N ALA A 166 -3.68 -19.89 -8.36
CA ALA A 166 -4.29 -20.32 -9.62
C ALA A 166 -4.93 -21.70 -9.53
N LYS A 167 -4.37 -22.65 -8.75
CA LYS A 167 -4.96 -24.00 -8.55
C LYS A 167 -6.31 -23.95 -7.85
N LYS A 168 -6.51 -23.03 -6.91
CA LYS A 168 -7.77 -22.84 -6.20
C LYS A 168 -8.70 -21.82 -6.88
N ARG A 169 -8.21 -21.14 -7.91
CA ARG A 169 -8.92 -20.06 -8.61
C ARG A 169 -9.29 -18.88 -7.70
N GLU A 170 -8.39 -18.49 -6.79
CA GLU A 170 -8.50 -17.27 -6.01
C GLU A 170 -8.03 -16.08 -6.83
N SER A 171 -8.66 -14.92 -6.68
CA SER A 171 -8.26 -13.68 -7.36
C SER A 171 -6.97 -13.12 -6.77
N MET A 172 -6.24 -12.36 -7.59
CA MET A 172 -4.98 -11.75 -7.19
C MET A 172 -4.76 -10.38 -7.83
N ILE A 173 -4.19 -9.46 -7.07
CA ILE A 173 -3.71 -8.16 -7.50
C ILE A 173 -2.21 -8.15 -7.20
N ILE A 174 -1.40 -7.95 -8.21
CA ILE A 174 0.04 -8.17 -8.14
C ILE A 174 0.74 -6.91 -8.63
N THR A 175 1.58 -6.29 -7.79
CA THR A 175 2.57 -5.33 -8.27
C THR A 175 3.74 -6.10 -8.86
N ASP A 176 4.07 -5.83 -10.11
CA ASP A 176 5.09 -6.54 -10.88
C ASP A 176 6.07 -5.53 -11.52
N PRO A 177 7.04 -5.01 -10.74
CA PRO A 177 7.94 -3.95 -11.21
C PRO A 177 8.71 -4.28 -12.48
N LYS A 178 9.00 -5.56 -12.70
CA LYS A 178 9.78 -6.03 -13.86
C LYS A 178 8.91 -6.60 -14.99
N GLY A 179 7.63 -6.91 -14.71
CA GLY A 179 6.75 -7.59 -15.66
C GLY A 179 6.97 -9.10 -15.75
N GLU A 180 7.97 -9.63 -15.03
CA GLU A 180 8.35 -11.04 -15.11
C GLU A 180 7.31 -12.00 -14.53
N ILE A 181 6.51 -11.55 -13.56
CA ILE A 181 5.47 -12.36 -12.95
C ILE A 181 4.35 -12.58 -13.97
N TYR A 182 3.93 -11.52 -14.66
CA TYR A 182 2.96 -11.61 -15.75
C TYR A 182 3.45 -12.51 -16.87
N GLU A 183 4.65 -12.26 -17.39
CA GLU A 183 5.22 -13.04 -18.50
C GLU A 183 5.28 -14.54 -18.19
N LYS A 184 5.76 -14.91 -16.98
CA LYS A 184 5.92 -16.30 -16.55
C LYS A 184 4.61 -17.01 -16.16
N THR A 185 3.55 -16.28 -15.79
CA THR A 185 2.30 -16.88 -15.26
C THR A 185 1.05 -16.60 -16.08
N GLY A 186 1.06 -15.60 -16.95
CA GLY A 186 -0.12 -15.17 -17.69
C GLY A 186 -0.75 -16.27 -18.55
N ARG A 187 0.05 -17.07 -19.28
CA ARG A 187 -0.48 -18.20 -20.07
C ARG A 187 -1.12 -19.30 -19.20
N LEU A 188 -0.54 -19.58 -18.03
CA LEU A 188 -1.14 -20.48 -17.04
C LEU A 188 -2.51 -19.95 -16.60
N LEU A 189 -2.58 -18.71 -16.20
CA LEU A 189 -3.81 -18.08 -15.71
C LEU A 189 -4.89 -18.04 -16.80
N LYS A 190 -4.52 -17.71 -18.04
CA LYS A 190 -5.42 -17.75 -19.20
C LYS A 190 -5.97 -19.16 -19.43
N ALA A 191 -5.10 -20.19 -19.39
CA ALA A 191 -5.49 -21.59 -19.54
C ALA A 191 -6.42 -22.08 -18.40
N ARG A 192 -6.41 -21.38 -17.26
CA ARG A 192 -7.29 -21.61 -16.12
C ARG A 192 -8.58 -20.80 -16.14
N GLY A 193 -8.80 -20.01 -17.18
CA GLY A 193 -10.01 -19.21 -17.34
C GLY A 193 -10.07 -17.99 -16.42
N TYR A 194 -8.92 -17.43 -16.06
CA TYR A 194 -8.88 -16.14 -15.36
C TYR A 194 -9.26 -14.98 -16.28
N ASN A 195 -9.95 -14.02 -15.72
CA ASN A 195 -9.99 -12.67 -16.25
C ASN A 195 -8.64 -12.01 -15.95
N ILE A 196 -7.87 -11.67 -16.99
CA ILE A 196 -6.53 -11.10 -16.83
C ILE A 196 -6.59 -9.62 -17.18
N ILE A 197 -6.16 -8.79 -16.23
CA ILE A 197 -6.07 -7.33 -16.37
C ILE A 197 -4.60 -6.95 -16.22
N VAL A 198 -4.06 -6.18 -17.16
CA VAL A 198 -2.67 -5.75 -17.16
C VAL A 198 -2.62 -4.22 -17.23
N LEU A 199 -2.26 -3.58 -16.14
CA LEU A 199 -2.00 -2.15 -16.09
C LEU A 199 -0.51 -1.91 -16.29
N ASN A 200 -0.11 -1.58 -17.52
CA ASN A 200 1.29 -1.46 -17.87
C ASN A 200 1.72 0.01 -17.98
N PHE A 201 2.12 0.60 -16.85
CA PHE A 201 2.63 1.97 -16.81
C PHE A 201 4.02 2.15 -17.43
N ARG A 202 4.78 1.05 -17.68
CA ARG A 202 6.05 1.09 -18.43
C ARG A 202 5.80 1.31 -19.92
N ASN A 203 4.78 0.64 -20.46
CA ASN A 203 4.35 0.78 -21.84
C ASN A 203 2.82 0.82 -21.90
N PRO A 204 2.22 2.02 -21.75
CA PRO A 204 0.77 2.15 -21.60
C PRO A 204 -0.06 1.60 -22.78
N GLN A 205 0.51 1.45 -23.97
CA GLN A 205 -0.18 0.82 -25.09
C GLN A 205 -0.30 -0.70 -24.98
N ARG A 206 0.50 -1.31 -24.11
CA ARG A 206 0.55 -2.77 -23.90
C ARG A 206 -0.11 -3.15 -22.59
N GLY A 207 -1.43 -3.18 -22.57
CA GLY A 207 -2.21 -3.50 -21.39
C GLY A 207 -3.65 -3.03 -21.50
N ASN A 208 -4.33 -2.98 -20.37
CA ASN A 208 -5.68 -2.48 -20.20
C ASN A 208 -5.66 -0.97 -19.88
N CYS A 209 -6.76 -0.30 -20.21
CA CYS A 209 -7.00 1.07 -19.81
C CYS A 209 -7.68 1.11 -18.43
N TRP A 210 -7.36 2.12 -17.64
CA TRP A 210 -7.97 2.38 -16.35
C TRP A 210 -8.06 3.89 -16.09
N ASN A 211 -9.25 4.36 -15.85
CA ASN A 211 -9.52 5.75 -15.48
C ASN A 211 -9.68 5.87 -13.95
N PRO A 212 -8.80 6.60 -13.25
CA PRO A 212 -8.88 6.74 -11.80
C PRO A 212 -10.12 7.50 -11.33
N LEU A 213 -10.85 8.20 -12.20
CA LEU A 213 -12.09 8.91 -11.88
C LEU A 213 -13.35 8.03 -12.03
N ASP A 214 -13.27 6.83 -12.62
CA ASP A 214 -14.46 6.01 -12.87
C ASP A 214 -15.13 5.54 -11.57
N LEU A 215 -14.37 5.04 -10.59
CA LEU A 215 -14.94 4.59 -9.32
C LEU A 215 -15.55 5.74 -8.50
N PRO A 216 -14.85 6.89 -8.29
CA PRO A 216 -15.47 8.06 -7.66
C PRO A 216 -16.72 8.53 -8.40
N TYR A 217 -16.72 8.55 -9.74
CA TYR A 217 -17.87 8.94 -10.55
C TYR A 217 -19.07 7.99 -10.36
N GLU A 218 -18.84 6.67 -10.36
CA GLU A 218 -19.89 5.68 -10.10
C GLU A 218 -20.54 5.91 -8.72
N LEU A 219 -19.71 6.17 -7.69
CA LEU A 219 -20.20 6.47 -6.33
C LEU A 219 -20.99 7.78 -6.29
N TYR A 220 -20.51 8.83 -6.93
CA TYR A 220 -21.19 10.12 -7.01
C TYR A 220 -22.57 9.98 -7.66
N LYS A 221 -22.67 9.30 -8.81
CA LYS A 221 -23.93 9.07 -9.53
C LYS A 221 -24.88 8.11 -8.80
N SER A 222 -24.38 7.21 -7.97
CA SER A 222 -25.22 6.34 -7.12
C SER A 222 -25.73 7.04 -5.85
N GLY A 223 -25.36 8.31 -5.62
CA GLY A 223 -25.77 9.09 -4.45
C GLY A 223 -24.86 8.99 -3.24
N ASN A 224 -23.79 8.19 -3.29
CA ASN A 224 -22.78 8.11 -2.22
C ASN A 224 -21.69 9.17 -2.44
N LYS A 225 -22.11 10.45 -2.30
CA LYS A 225 -21.22 11.59 -2.59
C LYS A 225 -20.06 11.69 -1.61
N ASP A 226 -20.28 11.43 -0.31
CA ASP A 226 -19.23 11.52 0.72
C ASP A 226 -18.05 10.57 0.41
N LYS A 227 -18.37 9.32 0.06
CA LYS A 227 -17.33 8.35 -0.32
C LYS A 227 -16.66 8.71 -1.66
N ALA A 228 -17.39 9.32 -2.59
CA ALA A 228 -16.83 9.81 -3.84
C ALA A 228 -15.82 10.93 -3.57
N THR A 229 -16.15 11.90 -2.71
CA THR A 229 -15.26 12.99 -2.29
C THR A 229 -14.02 12.45 -1.58
N GLU A 230 -14.17 11.49 -0.65
CA GLU A 230 -13.02 10.83 0.01
C GLU A 230 -12.04 10.23 -1.01
N LEU A 231 -12.54 9.55 -2.05
CA LEU A 231 -11.68 9.00 -3.10
C LEU A 231 -11.06 10.06 -4.01
N ILE A 232 -11.73 11.21 -4.21
CA ILE A 232 -11.18 12.36 -4.93
C ILE A 232 -10.03 12.97 -4.13
N ASP A 233 -10.20 13.14 -2.81
CA ASP A 233 -9.17 13.65 -1.91
C ASP A 233 -7.96 12.72 -1.85
N ASP A 234 -8.19 11.40 -1.84
CA ASP A 234 -7.11 10.41 -1.93
C ASP A 234 -6.36 10.48 -3.27
N LEU A 235 -7.08 10.73 -4.37
CA LEU A 235 -6.48 10.98 -5.68
C LEU A 235 -5.62 12.24 -5.65
N ALA A 236 -6.16 13.36 -5.16
CA ALA A 236 -5.46 14.62 -5.06
C ALA A 236 -4.18 14.47 -4.21
N ALA A 237 -4.29 13.88 -3.03
CA ALA A 237 -3.17 13.66 -2.12
C ALA A 237 -2.03 12.85 -2.77
N ASN A 238 -2.36 11.82 -3.57
CA ASN A 238 -1.34 10.99 -4.22
C ASN A 238 -0.78 11.62 -5.50
N MET A 239 -1.60 12.33 -6.28
CA MET A 239 -1.16 12.91 -7.57
C MET A 239 -0.43 14.24 -7.40
N LEU A 240 -0.82 15.04 -6.38
CA LEU A 240 -0.29 16.38 -6.15
C LEU A 240 0.77 16.42 -5.05
N HIS A 241 1.04 15.30 -4.37
CA HIS A 241 1.99 15.21 -3.25
C HIS A 241 3.40 15.70 -3.62
N GLU A 242 4.03 16.38 -2.68
CA GLU A 242 5.41 16.84 -2.75
C GLU A 242 6.23 16.26 -1.59
N GLU A 243 7.25 15.47 -1.91
CA GLU A 243 8.04 14.73 -0.90
C GLU A 243 8.92 15.64 -0.01
N LYS A 244 9.04 16.94 -0.29
CA LYS A 244 10.07 17.81 0.29
C LYS A 244 9.61 19.20 0.74
N THR A 245 8.34 19.52 0.71
CA THR A 245 7.85 20.82 1.22
C THR A 245 7.24 20.67 2.59
N ASP A 246 7.80 21.40 3.57
CA ASP A 246 7.21 21.56 4.91
C ASP A 246 5.89 22.38 4.86
N ASP A 247 5.61 23.03 3.73
CA ASP A 247 4.40 23.85 3.55
C ASP A 247 3.23 23.03 2.99
N VAL A 248 2.42 22.53 3.90
CA VAL A 248 1.22 21.73 3.62
C VAL A 248 0.12 22.58 2.96
N PHE A 249 0.16 23.90 3.07
CA PHE A 249 -0.87 24.81 2.55
C PHE A 249 -1.07 24.69 1.04
N TRP A 250 0.02 24.76 0.28
CA TRP A 250 -0.05 24.69 -1.19
C TRP A 250 -0.60 23.39 -1.70
N GLY A 251 -0.18 22.27 -1.07
CA GLY A 251 -0.67 20.93 -1.40
C GLY A 251 -2.16 20.76 -1.14
N ASN A 252 -2.63 21.21 0.01
CA ASN A 252 -4.05 21.11 0.37
C ASN A 252 -4.91 22.00 -0.53
N THR A 253 -4.50 23.25 -0.77
CA THR A 253 -5.27 24.18 -1.62
C THR A 253 -5.33 23.71 -3.08
N ALA A 254 -4.24 23.14 -3.60
CA ALA A 254 -4.26 22.52 -4.93
C ALA A 254 -5.14 21.25 -4.95
N GLY A 255 -5.22 20.52 -3.84
CA GLY A 255 -6.12 19.37 -3.65
C GLY A 255 -7.59 19.79 -3.70
N ASP A 256 -7.97 20.83 -2.96
CA ASP A 256 -9.32 21.39 -2.98
C ASP A 256 -9.69 21.86 -4.40
N TYR A 257 -8.76 22.55 -5.07
CA TYR A 257 -8.97 22.97 -6.46
C TYR A 257 -9.18 21.79 -7.41
N PHE A 258 -8.38 20.72 -7.27
CA PHE A 258 -8.57 19.48 -8.00
C PHE A 258 -9.95 18.87 -7.74
N ALA A 259 -10.34 18.76 -6.47
CA ALA A 259 -11.64 18.21 -6.06
C ALA A 259 -12.79 19.01 -6.68
N GLY A 260 -12.73 20.34 -6.63
CA GLY A 260 -13.73 21.20 -7.23
C GLY A 260 -13.87 21.02 -8.76
N LEU A 261 -12.76 20.86 -9.48
CA LEU A 261 -12.77 20.58 -10.92
C LEU A 261 -13.34 19.19 -11.23
N VAL A 262 -12.99 18.17 -10.45
CA VAL A 262 -13.50 16.80 -10.62
C VAL A 262 -14.98 16.73 -10.31
N GLU A 263 -15.44 17.31 -9.21
CA GLU A 263 -16.88 17.35 -8.87
C GLU A 263 -17.70 18.10 -9.92
N SER A 264 -17.13 19.18 -10.49
CA SER A 264 -17.71 19.90 -11.64
C SER A 264 -17.93 18.99 -12.84
N LEU A 265 -16.92 18.18 -13.18
CA LEU A 265 -17.01 17.16 -14.23
C LEU A 265 -18.08 16.11 -13.91
N PHE A 266 -18.17 15.68 -12.65
CA PHE A 266 -19.16 14.67 -12.24
C PHE A 266 -20.59 15.18 -12.36
N GLU A 267 -20.81 16.46 -12.12
CA GLU A 267 -22.12 17.07 -12.21
C GLU A 267 -22.54 17.29 -13.68
N ASP A 268 -21.70 17.92 -14.48
CA ASP A 268 -22.04 18.47 -15.80
C ASP A 268 -21.43 17.73 -16.99
N GLY A 269 -20.37 16.94 -16.76
CA GLY A 269 -19.69 16.21 -17.83
C GLY A 269 -20.43 14.94 -18.26
N LYS A 270 -20.27 14.56 -19.52
CA LYS A 270 -20.72 13.28 -20.05
C LYS A 270 -19.78 12.17 -19.65
N LYS A 271 -20.25 10.94 -19.52
CA LYS A 271 -19.44 9.78 -19.08
C LYS A 271 -18.10 9.64 -19.82
N GLY A 272 -18.05 9.91 -21.11
CA GLY A 272 -16.77 9.82 -21.88
C GLY A 272 -15.84 10.99 -21.67
N GLU A 273 -16.27 12.08 -21.05
CA GLU A 273 -15.51 13.28 -20.75
C GLU A 273 -14.94 13.25 -19.32
N ILE A 274 -15.34 12.27 -18.48
CA ILE A 274 -14.88 12.13 -17.10
C ILE A 274 -13.51 11.50 -17.09
N ASN A 275 -12.45 12.30 -17.14
CA ASN A 275 -11.06 11.85 -17.09
C ASN A 275 -10.12 13.00 -16.66
N ILE A 276 -8.89 12.65 -16.30
CA ILE A 276 -7.87 13.61 -15.83
C ILE A 276 -7.53 14.66 -16.89
N ASN A 277 -7.66 14.34 -18.19
CA ASN A 277 -7.39 15.29 -19.26
C ASN A 277 -8.43 16.41 -19.31
N SER A 278 -9.69 16.09 -18.99
CA SER A 278 -10.74 17.09 -18.86
C SER A 278 -10.44 18.05 -17.70
N VAL A 279 -9.95 17.54 -16.57
CA VAL A 279 -9.53 18.38 -15.42
C VAL A 279 -8.43 19.36 -15.84
N ALA A 280 -7.40 18.87 -16.53
CA ALA A 280 -6.31 19.72 -17.01
C ALA A 280 -6.77 20.71 -18.10
N TYR A 281 -7.71 20.30 -18.95
CA TYR A 281 -8.28 21.19 -19.97
C TYR A 281 -9.14 22.29 -19.34
N MET A 282 -9.99 21.95 -18.37
CA MET A 282 -10.80 22.94 -17.62
C MET A 282 -9.91 23.99 -16.92
N ASP A 283 -8.82 23.58 -16.28
CA ASP A 283 -7.84 24.49 -15.69
C ASP A 283 -7.20 25.38 -16.77
N SER A 284 -6.80 24.81 -17.91
CA SER A 284 -6.13 25.56 -18.99
C SER A 284 -7.03 26.65 -19.58
N VAL A 285 -8.31 26.30 -19.87
CA VAL A 285 -9.27 27.24 -20.49
C VAL A 285 -10.02 28.07 -19.45
N GLY A 286 -9.97 27.69 -18.19
CA GLY A 286 -10.70 28.33 -17.09
C GLY A 286 -10.28 29.79 -16.87
N GLU A 287 -9.01 30.14 -17.17
CA GLU A 287 -8.48 31.50 -17.10
C GLU A 287 -8.84 32.36 -18.33
N GLU A 288 -9.28 31.71 -19.43
CA GLU A 288 -9.68 32.45 -20.61
C GLU A 288 -11.01 33.17 -20.40
N LYS A 289 -11.10 34.37 -20.94
CA LYS A 289 -12.30 35.20 -20.77
C LYS A 289 -13.35 34.87 -21.84
N VAL A 290 -14.56 34.61 -21.37
CA VAL A 290 -15.77 34.54 -22.20
C VAL A 290 -16.57 35.82 -21.94
N GLU A 291 -16.68 36.70 -22.94
CA GLU A 291 -17.31 38.04 -22.83
C GLU A 291 -16.84 38.87 -21.60
N GLY A 292 -15.54 38.86 -21.35
CA GLY A 292 -14.91 39.69 -20.32
C GLY A 292 -14.75 39.02 -18.94
N VAL A 293 -15.37 37.87 -18.67
CA VAL A 293 -15.28 37.14 -17.39
C VAL A 293 -14.53 35.85 -17.61
N GLN A 294 -13.67 35.45 -16.65
CA GLN A 294 -12.99 34.15 -16.69
C GLN A 294 -13.99 32.99 -16.67
N ALA A 295 -13.83 32.03 -17.58
CA ALA A 295 -14.78 30.94 -17.78
C ALA A 295 -15.00 30.13 -16.49
N LEU A 296 -13.92 29.80 -15.74
CA LEU A 296 -14.03 29.02 -14.50
C LEU A 296 -14.73 29.84 -13.39
N LYS A 297 -14.46 31.15 -13.31
CA LYS A 297 -15.11 32.02 -12.32
C LYS A 297 -16.62 32.11 -12.58
N GLU A 298 -17.03 32.21 -13.85
CA GLU A 298 -18.43 32.25 -14.21
C GLU A 298 -19.12 30.91 -13.95
N TYR A 299 -18.45 29.81 -14.30
CA TYR A 299 -18.94 28.48 -14.01
C TYR A 299 -19.16 28.31 -12.48
N MET A 300 -18.16 28.63 -11.66
CA MET A 300 -18.26 28.57 -10.19
C MET A 300 -19.43 29.40 -9.67
N ASN A 301 -19.60 30.66 -10.16
CA ASN A 301 -20.67 31.53 -9.73
C ASN A 301 -22.08 31.07 -10.20
N SER A 302 -22.17 30.13 -11.13
CA SER A 302 -23.42 29.50 -11.54
C SER A 302 -23.89 28.40 -10.59
N LYS A 303 -23.01 27.96 -9.67
CA LYS A 303 -23.30 26.92 -8.69
C LYS A 303 -23.83 27.50 -7.39
N ASP A 304 -24.56 26.66 -6.65
CA ASP A 304 -25.00 27.05 -5.29
C ASP A 304 -23.78 27.32 -4.40
N LYS A 305 -23.80 28.45 -3.70
CA LYS A 305 -22.71 28.85 -2.79
C LYS A 305 -22.50 27.87 -1.61
N THR A 306 -23.48 27.04 -1.31
CA THR A 306 -23.41 25.99 -0.27
C THR A 306 -22.92 24.67 -0.81
N SER A 307 -22.71 24.52 -2.13
CA SER A 307 -22.22 23.29 -2.74
C SER A 307 -20.73 23.07 -2.48
N SER A 308 -20.33 21.80 -2.42
CA SER A 308 -18.91 21.41 -2.34
C SER A 308 -18.08 21.97 -3.52
N ILE A 309 -18.66 21.97 -4.72
CA ILE A 309 -18.02 22.55 -5.92
C ILE A 309 -17.64 24.00 -5.70
N TYR A 310 -18.59 24.82 -5.22
CA TYR A 310 -18.30 26.23 -4.93
C TYR A 310 -17.25 26.38 -3.83
N GLY A 311 -17.40 25.64 -2.74
CA GLY A 311 -16.44 25.65 -1.61
C GLY A 311 -15.01 25.32 -2.07
N ASN A 312 -14.84 24.22 -2.79
CA ASN A 312 -13.54 23.74 -3.25
C ASN A 312 -12.90 24.66 -4.30
N LEU A 313 -13.66 25.27 -5.21
CA LEU A 313 -13.12 26.17 -6.23
C LEU A 313 -12.86 27.58 -5.70
N SER A 314 -13.66 28.09 -4.76
CA SER A 314 -13.67 29.49 -4.38
C SER A 314 -12.37 29.95 -3.74
N GLY A 315 -11.72 29.10 -2.96
CA GLY A 315 -10.44 29.39 -2.33
C GLY A 315 -9.34 29.78 -3.34
N THR A 316 -9.28 29.04 -4.47
CA THR A 316 -8.30 29.30 -5.52
C THR A 316 -8.78 30.36 -6.52
N VAL A 317 -10.03 30.27 -6.99
CA VAL A 317 -10.55 31.16 -8.05
C VAL A 317 -10.64 32.63 -7.61
N ASN A 318 -10.97 32.86 -6.35
CA ASN A 318 -11.05 34.21 -5.76
C ASN A 318 -9.77 34.66 -5.05
N ALA A 319 -8.73 33.83 -4.98
CA ALA A 319 -7.47 34.23 -4.36
C ALA A 319 -6.80 35.41 -5.09
N PRO A 320 -5.98 36.20 -4.40
CA PRO A 320 -5.13 37.22 -5.02
C PRO A 320 -4.31 36.60 -6.17
N SER A 321 -3.99 37.41 -7.20
CA SER A 321 -3.40 36.90 -8.45
C SER A 321 -2.07 36.14 -8.25
N GLU A 322 -1.23 36.55 -7.30
CA GLU A 322 0.04 35.88 -6.98
C GLU A 322 -0.20 34.53 -6.31
N THR A 323 -1.04 34.49 -5.27
CA THR A 323 -1.42 33.23 -4.59
C THR A 323 -2.08 32.27 -5.55
N LYS A 324 -3.05 32.74 -6.35
CA LYS A 324 -3.70 31.94 -7.38
C LYS A 324 -2.69 31.42 -8.40
N GLY A 325 -1.78 32.27 -8.89
CA GLY A 325 -0.73 31.91 -9.83
C GLY A 325 0.17 30.79 -9.31
N SER A 326 0.53 30.84 -8.04
CA SER A 326 1.36 29.81 -7.39
C SER A 326 0.62 28.47 -7.26
N ILE A 327 -0.64 28.48 -6.79
CA ILE A 327 -1.48 27.27 -6.68
C ILE A 327 -1.67 26.60 -8.04
N VAL A 328 -2.09 27.38 -9.05
CA VAL A 328 -2.35 26.88 -10.40
C VAL A 328 -1.07 26.40 -11.09
N SER A 329 0.07 27.06 -10.85
CA SER A 329 1.38 26.63 -11.39
C SER A 329 1.79 25.29 -10.81
N MET A 330 1.69 25.10 -9.50
CA MET A 330 1.96 23.82 -8.84
C MET A 330 1.01 22.72 -9.35
N PHE A 331 -0.28 23.01 -9.40
CA PHE A 331 -1.29 22.10 -9.92
C PHE A 331 -0.96 21.65 -11.36
N LYS A 332 -0.68 22.58 -12.27
CA LYS A 332 -0.30 22.29 -13.64
C LYS A 332 0.96 21.45 -13.74
N GLN A 333 1.98 21.78 -12.95
CA GLN A 333 3.24 21.04 -12.93
C GLN A 333 3.03 19.56 -12.55
N LYS A 334 2.24 19.31 -11.52
CA LYS A 334 1.96 17.94 -11.04
C LYS A 334 1.08 17.16 -12.02
N LEU A 335 0.02 17.77 -12.55
CA LEU A 335 -0.87 17.11 -13.52
C LEU A 335 -0.20 16.84 -14.88
N LYS A 336 0.77 17.66 -15.27
CA LYS A 336 1.48 17.55 -16.55
C LYS A 336 2.01 16.15 -16.83
N ILE A 337 2.48 15.44 -15.80
CA ILE A 337 3.03 14.09 -15.93
C ILE A 337 1.99 13.11 -16.50
N PHE A 338 0.72 13.29 -16.17
CA PHE A 338 -0.37 12.38 -16.54
C PHE A 338 -1.05 12.77 -17.86
N THR A 339 -0.92 14.01 -18.29
CA THR A 339 -1.66 14.58 -19.44
C THR A 339 -0.80 14.81 -20.68
N THR A 340 0.51 15.07 -20.54
CA THR A 340 1.39 15.34 -21.71
C THR A 340 1.96 14.08 -22.36
N ARG A 341 1.86 12.93 -21.72
CA ARG A 341 2.33 11.65 -22.28
C ARG A 341 1.17 10.96 -22.97
N GLU A 342 1.10 11.08 -24.29
CA GLU A 342 -0.04 10.66 -25.11
C GLU A 342 -0.58 9.26 -24.76
N ASN A 343 0.29 8.25 -24.70
CA ASN A 343 -0.14 6.88 -24.41
C ASN A 343 -0.64 6.67 -22.98
N LEU A 344 -0.05 7.37 -22.01
CA LEU A 344 -0.50 7.31 -20.61
C LEU A 344 -1.83 8.08 -20.44
N SER A 345 -1.90 9.25 -21.05
CA SER A 345 -3.09 10.09 -21.06
C SER A 345 -4.30 9.35 -21.65
N GLU A 346 -4.10 8.62 -22.74
CA GLU A 346 -5.12 7.78 -23.35
C GLU A 346 -5.49 6.59 -22.46
N MET A 347 -4.52 5.87 -21.91
CA MET A 347 -4.73 4.76 -20.98
C MET A 347 -5.56 5.17 -19.75
N LEU A 348 -5.35 6.39 -19.23
CA LEU A 348 -6.05 6.93 -18.06
C LEU A 348 -7.39 7.62 -18.40
N SER A 349 -7.82 7.62 -19.65
CA SER A 349 -9.05 8.31 -20.05
C SER A 349 -10.32 7.48 -19.91
N ARG A 350 -10.20 6.16 -19.83
CA ARG A 350 -11.32 5.22 -19.72
C ARG A 350 -10.92 3.95 -18.99
N SER A 351 -11.88 3.17 -18.51
CA SER A 351 -11.65 1.79 -18.05
C SER A 351 -12.28 0.81 -19.04
N ASP A 352 -11.59 -0.30 -19.30
CA ASP A 352 -12.05 -1.39 -20.14
C ASP A 352 -12.39 -2.68 -19.36
N PHE A 353 -12.40 -2.58 -18.03
CA PHE A 353 -12.78 -3.65 -17.11
C PHE A 353 -13.60 -3.10 -15.94
N ASN A 354 -14.31 -3.99 -15.24
CA ASN A 354 -15.03 -3.68 -14.00
C ASN A 354 -14.21 -4.13 -12.79
N MET A 355 -13.90 -3.19 -11.89
CA MET A 355 -13.11 -3.46 -10.69
C MET A 355 -13.80 -4.46 -9.73
N GLY A 356 -15.14 -4.42 -9.66
CA GLY A 356 -15.92 -5.36 -8.83
C GLY A 356 -15.82 -6.82 -9.25
N ASP A 357 -15.48 -7.08 -10.52
CA ASP A 357 -15.28 -8.44 -11.03
C ASP A 357 -14.13 -9.18 -10.34
N ILE A 358 -13.15 -8.45 -9.80
CA ILE A 358 -12.01 -9.01 -9.06
C ILE A 358 -12.48 -9.81 -7.85
N GLY A 359 -13.53 -9.35 -7.17
CA GLY A 359 -14.13 -10.06 -6.03
C GLY A 359 -15.19 -11.08 -6.39
N ARG A 360 -15.76 -11.03 -7.62
CA ARG A 360 -16.88 -11.87 -8.05
C ARG A 360 -16.47 -13.06 -8.89
N LYS A 361 -15.39 -12.97 -9.64
CA LYS A 361 -14.89 -14.07 -10.50
C LYS A 361 -13.36 -14.15 -10.45
N PRO A 362 -12.74 -15.32 -10.69
CA PRO A 362 -11.29 -15.45 -10.70
C PRO A 362 -10.65 -14.43 -11.63
N THR A 363 -9.97 -13.46 -11.07
CA THR A 363 -9.32 -12.35 -11.80
C THR A 363 -7.88 -12.21 -11.34
N ALA A 364 -6.97 -11.98 -12.28
CA ALA A 364 -5.59 -11.65 -11.99
C ALA A 364 -5.26 -10.27 -12.57
N VAL A 365 -4.91 -9.34 -11.69
CA VAL A 365 -4.48 -7.99 -12.06
C VAL A 365 -2.98 -7.90 -11.90
N PHE A 366 -2.29 -7.45 -12.93
CA PHE A 366 -0.86 -7.17 -12.92
C PHE A 366 -0.64 -5.67 -13.09
N ILE A 367 0.07 -5.06 -12.15
CA ILE A 367 0.41 -3.63 -12.17
C ILE A 367 1.90 -3.53 -12.44
N ILE A 368 2.26 -3.12 -13.66
CA ILE A 368 3.64 -3.07 -14.13
C ILE A 368 4.09 -1.61 -14.11
N VAL A 369 5.06 -1.31 -13.26
CA VAL A 369 5.66 0.02 -13.10
C VAL A 369 7.17 -0.05 -13.28
N HIS A 370 7.82 1.11 -13.44
CA HIS A 370 9.28 1.15 -13.43
C HIS A 370 9.78 1.01 -11.99
N ASP A 371 10.71 0.09 -11.77
CA ASP A 371 11.44 -0.06 -10.51
C ASP A 371 12.46 1.06 -10.27
N GLU A 372 12.93 1.70 -11.36
CA GLU A 372 13.93 2.77 -11.31
C GLU A 372 13.33 4.19 -11.18
N LYS A 373 12.02 4.36 -11.37
CA LYS A 373 11.35 5.67 -11.46
C LYS A 373 10.06 5.69 -10.65
N ASN A 374 10.03 6.50 -9.61
CA ASN A 374 8.85 6.64 -8.74
C ASN A 374 7.65 7.37 -9.40
N THR A 375 7.82 7.85 -10.63
CA THR A 375 6.85 8.73 -11.32
C THR A 375 5.42 8.18 -11.35
N TYR A 376 5.26 6.85 -11.44
CA TYR A 376 3.93 6.22 -11.57
C TYR A 376 3.53 5.37 -10.38
N HIS A 377 4.33 5.36 -9.32
CA HIS A 377 4.00 4.61 -8.10
C HIS A 377 2.74 5.18 -7.43
N ALA A 378 2.49 6.49 -7.57
CA ALA A 378 1.24 7.12 -7.12
C ALA A 378 0.01 6.46 -7.75
N LEU A 379 0.03 6.20 -9.07
CA LEU A 379 -1.08 5.50 -9.75
C LEU A 379 -1.29 4.08 -9.23
N THR A 380 -0.20 3.38 -8.88
CA THR A 380 -0.28 2.06 -8.26
C THR A 380 -0.96 2.11 -6.90
N THR A 381 -0.57 3.06 -6.04
CA THR A 381 -1.19 3.27 -4.72
C THR A 381 -2.68 3.58 -4.83
N ILE A 382 -3.04 4.50 -5.74
CA ILE A 382 -4.44 4.85 -6.02
C ILE A 382 -5.24 3.62 -6.48
N PHE A 383 -4.69 2.86 -7.44
CA PHE A 383 -5.37 1.66 -7.94
C PHE A 383 -5.58 0.62 -6.85
N VAL A 384 -4.55 0.34 -6.04
CA VAL A 384 -4.63 -0.61 -4.92
C VAL A 384 -5.69 -0.16 -3.90
N LYS A 385 -5.73 1.14 -3.55
CA LYS A 385 -6.75 1.70 -2.63
C LYS A 385 -8.14 1.58 -3.22
N GLN A 386 -8.36 1.99 -4.46
CA GLN A 386 -9.66 1.90 -5.13
C GLN A 386 -10.15 0.45 -5.28
N CYS A 387 -9.24 -0.48 -5.63
CA CYS A 387 -9.57 -1.91 -5.65
C CYS A 387 -10.02 -2.40 -4.28
N TYR A 388 -9.29 -2.03 -3.22
CA TYR A 388 -9.65 -2.42 -1.86
C TYR A 388 -11.05 -1.90 -1.50
N GLU A 389 -11.33 -0.61 -1.72
CA GLU A 389 -12.63 0.00 -1.44
C GLU A 389 -13.77 -0.69 -2.22
N LYS A 390 -13.58 -0.94 -3.51
CA LYS A 390 -14.57 -1.66 -4.31
C LYS A 390 -14.78 -3.10 -3.85
N LEU A 391 -13.74 -3.79 -3.40
CA LEU A 391 -13.84 -5.15 -2.84
C LEU A 391 -14.58 -5.16 -1.50
N ILE A 392 -14.45 -4.12 -0.68
CA ILE A 392 -15.25 -3.96 0.55
C ILE A 392 -16.74 -3.85 0.21
N ASP A 393 -17.09 -3.05 -0.81
CA ASP A 393 -18.46 -2.91 -1.27
C ASP A 393 -19.02 -4.26 -1.78
N VAL A 394 -18.25 -4.98 -2.61
CA VAL A 394 -18.63 -6.32 -3.09
C VAL A 394 -18.79 -7.31 -1.94
N ALA A 395 -17.94 -7.25 -0.93
CA ALA A 395 -18.06 -8.09 0.26
C ALA A 395 -19.32 -7.75 1.06
N PHE A 396 -19.65 -6.47 1.20
CA PHE A 396 -20.87 -6.02 1.86
C PHE A 396 -22.13 -6.51 1.14
N GLU A 397 -22.20 -6.36 -0.18
CA GLU A 397 -23.26 -6.87 -1.04
C GLU A 397 -23.46 -8.41 -0.89
N ASN A 398 -22.38 -9.14 -0.60
CA ASN A 398 -22.37 -10.60 -0.46
C ASN A 398 -22.35 -11.10 1.00
N GLY A 399 -22.98 -10.37 1.91
CA GLY A 399 -23.11 -10.81 3.31
C GLY A 399 -21.81 -10.74 4.12
N GLY A 400 -20.93 -9.80 3.82
CA GLY A 400 -19.73 -9.50 4.58
C GLY A 400 -18.46 -10.23 4.14
N LYS A 401 -18.52 -11.04 3.07
CA LYS A 401 -17.36 -11.78 2.53
C LYS A 401 -17.37 -11.76 1.00
N LEU A 402 -16.19 -11.70 0.41
CA LEU A 402 -16.06 -11.83 -1.05
C LEU A 402 -16.50 -13.21 -1.55
N PRO A 403 -17.21 -13.29 -2.68
CA PRO A 403 -17.47 -14.56 -3.38
C PRO A 403 -16.21 -15.34 -3.76
N VAL A 404 -15.19 -14.61 -4.21
CA VAL A 404 -13.87 -15.14 -4.53
C VAL A 404 -12.83 -14.45 -3.65
N ARG A 405 -12.06 -15.26 -2.86
CA ARG A 405 -10.97 -14.70 -2.06
C ARG A 405 -10.00 -13.94 -2.95
N THR A 406 -9.63 -12.72 -2.53
CA THR A 406 -8.70 -11.87 -3.26
C THR A 406 -7.40 -11.68 -2.48
N ASN A 407 -6.28 -11.88 -3.17
CA ASN A 407 -4.94 -11.77 -2.61
C ASN A 407 -4.21 -10.59 -3.24
N PHE A 408 -3.74 -9.65 -2.43
CA PHE A 408 -2.83 -8.60 -2.85
C PHE A 408 -1.40 -9.07 -2.62
N LEU A 409 -0.62 -9.15 -3.67
CA LEU A 409 0.81 -9.46 -3.65
C LEU A 409 1.54 -8.18 -4.02
N LEU A 410 1.94 -7.43 -3.00
CA LEU A 410 2.52 -6.09 -3.16
C LEU A 410 4.04 -6.20 -3.13
N ASP A 411 4.64 -6.51 -4.29
CA ASP A 411 6.09 -6.54 -4.44
C ASP A 411 6.64 -5.11 -4.45
N GLU A 412 7.78 -4.92 -3.81
CA GLU A 412 8.42 -3.62 -3.56
C GLU A 412 7.47 -2.61 -2.88
N PHE A 413 6.68 -3.09 -1.89
CA PHE A 413 5.64 -2.29 -1.22
C PHE A 413 6.16 -0.98 -0.64
N ALA A 414 7.38 -0.97 -0.11
CA ALA A 414 8.00 0.23 0.46
C ALA A 414 8.51 1.23 -0.59
N ASN A 415 8.43 0.92 -1.89
CA ASN A 415 8.75 1.87 -2.96
C ASN A 415 7.52 2.66 -3.42
N MET A 416 6.33 2.26 -2.98
CA MET A 416 5.08 2.97 -3.29
C MET A 416 4.85 4.11 -2.28
N PRO A 417 4.23 5.23 -2.69
CA PRO A 417 3.73 6.23 -1.75
C PRO A 417 2.84 5.60 -0.67
N GLN A 418 2.74 6.27 0.45
CA GLN A 418 1.95 5.80 1.58
C GLN A 418 0.50 5.47 1.17
N LEU A 419 0.09 4.24 1.41
CA LEU A 419 -1.29 3.82 1.26
C LEU A 419 -2.08 4.33 2.47
N LYS A 420 -2.94 5.33 2.25
CA LYS A 420 -3.75 5.94 3.30
C LYS A 420 -4.63 4.88 3.99
N ASP A 421 -4.80 4.99 5.28
CA ASP A 421 -5.61 4.08 6.11
C ASP A 421 -5.17 2.60 6.09
N VAL A 422 -3.93 2.32 5.72
CA VAL A 422 -3.40 0.94 5.62
C VAL A 422 -3.62 0.12 6.89
N THR A 423 -3.57 0.72 8.08
CA THR A 423 -3.80 0.05 9.36
C THR A 423 -5.24 -0.44 9.52
N SER A 424 -6.20 0.39 9.12
CA SER A 424 -7.62 0.03 9.08
C SER A 424 -7.89 -1.02 8.00
N MET A 425 -7.28 -0.87 6.82
CA MET A 425 -7.36 -1.84 5.72
C MET A 425 -6.89 -3.23 6.15
N ILE A 426 -5.72 -3.35 6.76
CA ILE A 426 -5.15 -4.62 7.22
C ILE A 426 -6.08 -5.30 8.24
N THR A 427 -6.62 -4.52 9.17
CA THR A 427 -7.50 -5.06 10.22
C THR A 427 -8.83 -5.56 9.64
N ALA A 428 -9.44 -4.78 8.76
CA ALA A 428 -10.75 -5.08 8.19
C ALA A 428 -10.70 -6.16 7.10
N ALA A 429 -9.65 -6.23 6.30
CA ALA A 429 -9.48 -7.11 5.14
C ALA A 429 -9.67 -8.59 5.49
N ARG A 430 -9.13 -9.00 6.65
CA ARG A 430 -9.08 -10.42 7.08
C ARG A 430 -10.46 -11.07 7.18
N SER A 431 -11.45 -10.37 7.73
CA SER A 431 -12.83 -10.88 7.88
C SER A 431 -13.56 -11.00 6.54
N ARG A 432 -13.16 -10.23 5.52
CA ARG A 432 -13.79 -10.12 4.20
C ARG A 432 -13.17 -11.02 3.14
N GLN A 433 -12.28 -11.93 3.52
CA GLN A 433 -11.52 -12.81 2.62
C GLN A 433 -10.56 -12.04 1.68
N ILE A 434 -10.03 -10.93 2.15
CA ILE A 434 -8.95 -10.20 1.51
C ILE A 434 -7.65 -10.52 2.26
N ARG A 435 -6.63 -10.97 1.54
CA ARG A 435 -5.31 -11.29 2.09
C ARG A 435 -4.27 -10.36 1.49
N LEU A 436 -3.47 -9.74 2.34
CA LEU A 436 -2.39 -8.86 1.94
C LEU A 436 -1.06 -9.58 2.16
N THR A 437 -0.18 -9.53 1.17
CA THR A 437 1.19 -10.01 1.24
C THR A 437 2.11 -8.84 0.88
N PHE A 438 2.75 -8.29 1.90
CA PHE A 438 3.71 -7.21 1.75
C PHE A 438 5.10 -7.79 1.52
N ILE A 439 5.76 -7.35 0.46
CA ILE A 439 7.08 -7.81 0.08
C ILE A 439 7.99 -6.59 0.08
N ILE A 440 9.02 -6.62 0.94
CA ILE A 440 9.91 -5.49 1.18
C ILE A 440 11.37 -5.93 1.13
N GLN A 441 12.27 -5.00 0.95
CA GLN A 441 13.71 -5.28 0.98
C GLN A 441 14.27 -5.19 2.39
N ASN A 442 13.83 -4.19 3.17
CA ASN A 442 14.26 -3.95 4.54
C ASN A 442 13.20 -3.18 5.33
N PHE A 443 13.37 -3.09 6.65
CA PHE A 443 12.45 -2.37 7.52
C PHE A 443 12.65 -0.86 7.49
N ALA A 444 13.87 -0.38 7.21
CA ALA A 444 14.15 1.06 7.14
C ALA A 444 13.32 1.75 6.05
N GLN A 445 13.20 1.13 4.87
CA GLN A 445 12.33 1.66 3.81
C GLN A 445 10.86 1.71 4.23
N LEU A 446 10.37 0.67 4.92
CA LEU A 446 9.00 0.67 5.43
C LEU A 446 8.79 1.79 6.47
N ASN A 447 9.75 1.97 7.38
CA ASN A 447 9.72 3.04 8.38
C ASN A 447 9.81 4.44 7.75
N GLN A 448 10.57 4.59 6.66
CA GLN A 448 10.70 5.86 5.93
C GLN A 448 9.37 6.29 5.31
N VAL A 449 8.63 5.35 4.71
CA VAL A 449 7.36 5.65 4.02
C VAL A 449 6.21 5.82 5.01
N TYR A 450 6.12 4.97 6.02
CA TYR A 450 4.95 4.90 6.90
C TYR A 450 5.16 5.52 8.29
N GLY A 451 6.39 5.85 8.64
CA GLY A 451 6.74 6.15 10.04
C GLY A 451 6.80 4.87 10.88
N LYS A 452 7.49 4.96 12.02
CA LYS A 452 7.76 3.79 12.89
C LYS A 452 6.48 3.13 13.42
N GLU A 453 5.51 3.91 13.86
CA GLU A 453 4.29 3.38 14.51
C GLU A 453 3.39 2.60 13.54
N ILE A 454 3.16 3.17 12.35
CA ILE A 454 2.36 2.49 11.31
C ILE A 454 3.10 1.26 10.79
N ALA A 455 4.42 1.35 10.58
CA ALA A 455 5.24 0.22 10.16
C ALA A 455 5.19 -0.95 11.17
N GLU A 456 5.26 -0.66 12.48
CA GLU A 456 5.07 -1.68 13.54
C GLU A 456 3.67 -2.29 13.50
N THR A 457 2.65 -1.47 13.25
CA THR A 457 1.27 -1.96 13.09
C THR A 457 1.12 -2.89 11.89
N ILE A 458 1.74 -2.55 10.75
CA ILE A 458 1.78 -3.42 9.55
C ILE A 458 2.45 -4.75 9.88
N LYS A 459 3.66 -4.71 10.47
CA LYS A 459 4.40 -5.91 10.88
C LYS A 459 3.61 -6.78 11.86
N GLY A 460 3.01 -6.16 12.87
CA GLY A 460 2.25 -6.84 13.93
C GLY A 460 0.97 -7.53 13.44
N ASN A 461 0.34 -7.02 12.38
CA ASN A 461 -0.85 -7.64 11.78
C ASN A 461 -0.53 -8.76 10.78
N CYS A 462 0.73 -8.93 10.38
CA CYS A 462 1.14 -10.04 9.53
C CYS A 462 1.32 -11.31 10.35
N GLY A 463 0.45 -12.29 10.13
CA GLY A 463 0.50 -13.57 10.85
C GLY A 463 1.66 -14.48 10.43
N ASN A 464 2.25 -14.23 9.25
CA ASN A 464 3.43 -14.90 8.74
C ASN A 464 4.50 -13.86 8.37
N LEU A 465 5.69 -14.05 8.91
CA LEU A 465 6.91 -13.37 8.47
C LEU A 465 7.81 -14.41 7.79
N VAL A 466 8.22 -14.15 6.56
CA VAL A 466 9.19 -14.97 5.79
C VAL A 466 10.43 -14.14 5.55
N TYR A 467 11.51 -14.51 6.21
CA TYR A 467 12.81 -13.88 6.06
C TYR A 467 13.70 -14.72 5.14
N LEU A 468 14.18 -14.09 4.06
CA LEU A 468 15.13 -14.71 3.14
C LEU A 468 16.56 -14.22 3.42
N LEU A 469 16.84 -12.93 3.19
CA LEU A 469 18.13 -12.30 3.45
C LEU A 469 17.97 -10.79 3.45
N THR A 470 18.60 -10.09 4.39
CA THR A 470 18.81 -8.63 4.35
C THR A 470 20.19 -8.27 4.88
N THR A 471 20.70 -7.12 4.49
CA THR A 471 21.96 -6.56 4.98
C THR A 471 21.75 -5.50 6.06
N GLU A 472 20.51 -5.08 6.30
CA GLU A 472 20.15 -4.06 7.26
C GLU A 472 20.31 -4.60 8.69
N LEU A 473 21.22 -4.00 9.48
CA LEU A 473 21.51 -4.46 10.83
C LEU A 473 20.31 -4.41 11.76
N GLN A 474 19.52 -3.32 11.69
CA GLN A 474 18.32 -3.15 12.52
C GLN A 474 17.29 -4.26 12.25
N ALA A 475 17.05 -4.60 10.99
CA ALA A 475 16.15 -5.70 10.64
C ALA A 475 16.66 -7.05 11.13
N LEU A 476 17.97 -7.28 11.02
CA LEU A 476 18.61 -8.51 11.52
C LEU A 476 18.45 -8.65 13.04
N GLU A 477 18.67 -7.57 13.78
CA GLU A 477 18.46 -7.55 15.24
C GLU A 477 16.99 -7.79 15.61
N GLU A 478 16.07 -7.15 14.92
CA GLU A 478 14.62 -7.32 15.15
C GLU A 478 14.20 -8.76 14.87
N ILE A 479 14.62 -9.35 13.76
CA ILE A 479 14.31 -10.73 13.39
C ILE A 479 14.92 -11.71 14.40
N SER A 480 16.16 -11.46 14.84
CA SER A 480 16.82 -12.25 15.89
C SER A 480 16.02 -12.23 17.20
N LYS A 481 15.55 -11.04 17.63
CA LYS A 481 14.67 -10.86 18.80
C LYS A 481 13.32 -11.55 18.64
N MET A 482 12.70 -11.45 17.44
CA MET A 482 11.43 -12.13 17.15
C MET A 482 11.53 -13.65 17.19
N CYS A 483 12.71 -14.22 16.86
CA CYS A 483 12.97 -15.65 16.99
C CYS A 483 13.10 -16.10 18.45
N GLY A 484 13.39 -15.16 19.35
CA GLY A 484 13.50 -15.40 20.78
C GLY A 484 14.87 -15.93 21.21
N GLU A 485 14.94 -16.36 22.45
CA GLU A 485 16.17 -16.74 23.13
C GLU A 485 16.15 -18.18 23.60
N VAL A 486 17.33 -18.81 23.67
CA VAL A 486 17.55 -20.14 24.22
C VAL A 486 18.39 -20.07 25.49
N LYS A 487 18.17 -21.03 26.39
CA LYS A 487 18.98 -21.17 27.58
C LYS A 487 20.34 -21.73 27.19
N SER A 488 21.39 -21.01 27.52
CA SER A 488 22.77 -21.49 27.36
C SER A 488 23.40 -21.66 28.74
N LYS A 489 24.16 -22.74 28.95
CA LYS A 489 25.02 -22.92 30.11
C LYS A 489 26.40 -22.39 29.77
N LYS A 490 26.81 -21.30 30.40
CA LYS A 490 28.16 -20.80 30.35
C LYS A 490 28.67 -20.71 31.81
N ASP A 491 29.70 -21.48 32.12
CA ASP A 491 30.37 -21.46 33.42
C ASP A 491 29.42 -21.53 34.66
N ASP A 492 28.62 -22.60 34.74
CA ASP A 492 27.59 -22.86 35.79
C ASP A 492 26.54 -21.78 35.97
N LYS A 493 26.55 -20.70 35.22
CA LYS A 493 25.50 -19.68 35.19
C LYS A 493 24.59 -19.90 34.00
N THR A 494 23.27 -19.80 34.22
CA THR A 494 22.28 -19.81 33.15
C THR A 494 22.31 -18.48 32.42
N ALA A 495 22.82 -18.46 31.20
CA ALA A 495 22.79 -17.29 30.32
C ALA A 495 21.70 -17.47 29.26
N SER A 496 21.07 -16.39 28.87
CA SER A 496 20.18 -16.34 27.70
C SER A 496 20.99 -15.96 26.45
N THR A 497 20.77 -16.67 25.36
CA THR A 497 21.40 -16.35 24.07
C THR A 497 20.34 -16.39 22.97
N PRO A 498 20.43 -15.54 21.92
CA PRO A 498 19.47 -15.57 20.83
C PRO A 498 19.38 -16.97 20.19
N LEU A 499 18.16 -17.41 19.84
CA LEU A 499 17.93 -18.67 19.09
C LEU A 499 18.66 -18.64 17.74
N VAL A 500 18.67 -17.46 17.09
CA VAL A 500 19.43 -17.18 15.88
C VAL A 500 20.16 -15.86 16.06
N THR A 501 21.47 -15.83 15.82
CA THR A 501 22.26 -14.61 15.93
C THR A 501 22.19 -13.79 14.65
N VAL A 502 22.50 -12.50 14.74
CA VAL A 502 22.65 -11.63 13.56
C VAL A 502 23.63 -12.25 12.54
N SER A 503 24.75 -12.82 13.02
CA SER A 503 25.73 -13.49 12.16
C SER A 503 25.18 -14.74 11.45
N ASP A 504 24.26 -15.48 12.10
CA ASP A 504 23.62 -16.64 11.46
C ASP A 504 22.62 -16.19 10.38
N LEU A 505 21.91 -15.08 10.62
CA LEU A 505 21.00 -14.47 9.64
C LEU A 505 21.74 -13.96 8.41
N GLN A 506 22.90 -13.33 8.58
CA GLN A 506 23.74 -12.86 7.48
C GLN A 506 24.35 -13.99 6.64
N LYS A 507 24.47 -15.20 7.20
CA LYS A 507 25.07 -16.37 6.57
C LYS A 507 24.06 -17.41 6.08
N LEU A 508 22.78 -17.03 5.99
CA LEU A 508 21.77 -17.89 5.38
C LEU A 508 22.19 -18.25 3.95
N LYS A 509 22.08 -19.53 3.63
CA LYS A 509 22.34 -19.99 2.26
C LYS A 509 21.22 -19.53 1.33
N GLU A 510 21.55 -19.45 0.05
CA GLU A 510 20.57 -19.17 -0.99
C GLU A 510 19.34 -20.10 -0.86
N PHE A 511 18.16 -19.52 -0.89
CA PHE A 511 16.86 -20.18 -0.70
C PHE A 511 16.58 -20.74 0.71
N ASP A 512 17.51 -20.62 1.67
CA ASP A 512 17.18 -20.85 3.08
C ASP A 512 16.32 -19.70 3.59
N VAL A 513 15.29 -20.03 4.37
CA VAL A 513 14.35 -19.06 4.93
C VAL A 513 14.11 -19.32 6.42
N ILE A 514 13.84 -18.25 7.14
CA ILE A 514 13.29 -18.32 8.49
C ILE A 514 11.85 -17.85 8.42
N VAL A 515 10.94 -18.70 8.90
CA VAL A 515 9.52 -18.42 8.96
C VAL A 515 9.12 -18.21 10.42
N LYS A 516 8.51 -17.07 10.73
CA LYS A 516 7.85 -16.81 12.00
C LYS A 516 6.34 -16.75 11.76
N ARG A 517 5.61 -17.69 12.32
CA ARG A 517 4.15 -17.76 12.22
C ARG A 517 3.53 -17.46 13.58
N HIS A 518 2.39 -16.80 13.58
CA HIS A 518 1.63 -16.53 14.83
C HIS A 518 1.44 -17.81 15.63
N ARG A 519 1.70 -17.73 16.96
CA ARG A 519 1.58 -18.84 17.93
C ARG A 519 2.57 -19.99 17.74
N PHE A 520 3.57 -19.81 16.88
CA PHE A 520 4.66 -20.79 16.70
C PHE A 520 6.01 -20.14 17.00
N ASP A 521 6.94 -20.93 17.51
CA ASP A 521 8.35 -20.56 17.49
C ASP A 521 8.87 -20.44 16.07
N ALA A 522 10.10 -19.95 15.90
CA ALA A 522 10.69 -19.81 14.58
C ALA A 522 10.93 -21.17 13.89
N PHE A 523 10.72 -21.23 12.60
CA PHE A 523 10.96 -22.40 11.76
C PHE A 523 12.00 -22.08 10.69
N LYS A 524 13.05 -22.87 10.60
CA LYS A 524 14.09 -22.73 9.57
C LYS A 524 13.93 -23.83 8.53
N THR A 525 13.84 -23.44 7.26
CA THR A 525 13.69 -24.37 6.14
C THR A 525 14.41 -23.83 4.90
N SER A 526 14.37 -24.56 3.80
CA SER A 526 14.82 -24.14 2.48
C SER A 526 13.63 -24.26 1.52
N LEU A 527 13.37 -23.22 0.74
CA LEU A 527 12.31 -23.22 -0.27
C LEU A 527 12.91 -23.55 -1.63
N THR A 528 12.40 -24.58 -2.30
CA THR A 528 12.80 -24.89 -3.67
C THR A 528 12.32 -23.78 -4.62
N PRO A 529 13.20 -23.13 -5.39
CA PRO A 529 12.81 -22.06 -6.30
C PRO A 529 11.90 -22.58 -7.42
N ASN A 530 11.03 -21.72 -7.93
CA ASN A 530 10.02 -22.04 -8.94
C ASN A 530 10.56 -22.79 -10.16
N PHE A 531 11.79 -22.41 -10.64
CA PHE A 531 12.41 -23.04 -11.81
C PHE A 531 12.93 -24.47 -11.55
N LYS A 532 13.07 -24.90 -10.28
CA LYS A 532 13.44 -26.26 -9.87
C LYS A 532 12.25 -27.12 -9.48
N MET A 533 11.05 -26.52 -9.40
CA MET A 533 9.82 -27.21 -9.04
C MET A 533 9.17 -27.87 -10.26
N ASP A 534 8.68 -29.09 -10.08
CA ASP A 534 7.83 -29.73 -11.07
C ASP A 534 6.36 -29.33 -10.87
N TRP A 535 5.89 -28.44 -11.72
CA TRP A 535 4.50 -27.97 -11.73
C TRP A 535 3.57 -28.79 -12.62
N GLY A 536 4.03 -29.92 -13.12
CA GLY A 536 3.30 -30.85 -14.01
C GLY A 536 3.20 -30.36 -15.45
N ARG A 537 3.01 -29.06 -15.70
CA ARG A 537 2.94 -28.45 -17.03
C ARG A 537 3.73 -27.17 -17.10
N THR A 538 4.53 -27.02 -18.13
CA THR A 538 5.24 -25.77 -18.46
C THR A 538 4.41 -24.94 -19.43
N PHE A 539 4.51 -23.63 -19.31
CA PHE A 539 3.90 -22.66 -20.21
C PHE A 539 4.99 -21.73 -20.74
N GLU A 540 4.86 -21.35 -22.00
CA GLU A 540 5.69 -20.32 -22.60
C GLU A 540 5.40 -18.96 -21.96
N LEU A 541 6.29 -18.00 -22.16
CA LEU A 541 6.09 -16.62 -21.73
C LEU A 541 4.87 -16.01 -22.45
N MET A 542 4.19 -15.11 -21.76
CA MET A 542 3.00 -14.43 -22.29
C MET A 542 3.37 -13.04 -22.79
N ASP A 543 2.98 -12.73 -24.02
CA ASP A 543 3.10 -11.39 -24.57
C ASP A 543 2.06 -10.45 -23.99
N TYR A 544 2.39 -9.16 -23.95
CA TYR A 544 1.47 -8.12 -23.49
C TYR A 544 0.38 -7.86 -24.54
N PRO A 545 -0.89 -7.76 -24.11
CA PRO A 545 -1.96 -7.39 -25.01
C PRO A 545 -1.79 -5.94 -25.47
N ILE A 546 -2.08 -5.66 -26.72
CA ILE A 546 -2.10 -4.30 -27.27
C ILE A 546 -3.57 -3.87 -27.31
N HIS A 547 -3.92 -2.75 -26.71
CA HIS A 547 -5.25 -2.19 -26.84
C HIS A 547 -5.33 -1.21 -28.03
N GLU A 548 -6.53 -1.09 -28.57
CA GLU A 548 -6.82 -0.13 -29.63
C GLU A 548 -6.94 1.29 -29.03
N LYS A 549 -6.18 2.24 -29.60
CA LYS A 549 -6.30 3.65 -29.22
C LYS A 549 -7.68 4.19 -29.58
N LYS A 550 -8.27 4.92 -28.63
CA LYS A 550 -9.52 5.65 -28.83
C LYS A 550 -9.27 7.15 -28.72
N GLU A 551 -10.09 7.91 -29.45
CA GLU A 551 -10.05 9.36 -29.38
C GLU A 551 -10.36 9.85 -27.96
N LEU A 552 -9.52 10.76 -27.48
CA LEU A 552 -9.66 11.37 -26.18
C LEU A 552 -10.79 12.41 -26.22
N LYS A 553 -11.80 12.25 -25.39
CA LYS A 553 -12.87 13.23 -25.20
C LYS A 553 -12.61 14.05 -23.95
N VAL A 554 -12.74 15.36 -24.07
CA VAL A 554 -12.58 16.30 -22.96
C VAL A 554 -13.82 17.15 -22.79
N PHE A 555 -14.09 17.57 -21.57
CA PHE A 555 -15.17 18.49 -21.24
C PHE A 555 -14.80 19.92 -21.66
N ASP A 556 -15.58 20.51 -22.54
CA ASP A 556 -15.37 21.89 -22.99
C ASP A 556 -16.09 22.89 -22.08
N LEU A 557 -15.36 23.37 -21.07
CA LEU A 557 -15.85 24.36 -20.10
C LEU A 557 -16.31 25.67 -20.80
N LYS A 558 -15.64 26.11 -21.86
CA LYS A 558 -16.01 27.35 -22.55
C LYS A 558 -17.33 27.21 -23.29
N ALA A 559 -17.49 26.10 -24.02
CA ALA A 559 -18.76 25.81 -24.70
C ALA A 559 -19.90 25.67 -23.67
N TYR A 560 -19.63 25.03 -22.55
CA TYR A 560 -20.61 24.89 -21.46
C TYR A 560 -21.04 26.26 -20.91
N VAL A 561 -20.09 27.13 -20.57
CA VAL A 561 -20.39 28.49 -20.03
C VAL A 561 -21.13 29.34 -21.07
N LYS A 562 -20.78 29.23 -22.36
CA LYS A 562 -21.49 29.92 -23.43
C LYS A 562 -22.95 29.47 -23.51
N ASN A 563 -23.21 28.17 -23.50
CA ASN A 563 -24.55 27.61 -23.51
C ASN A 563 -25.35 28.02 -22.26
N LEU A 564 -24.70 28.07 -21.09
CA LEU A 564 -25.30 28.51 -19.85
C LEU A 564 -25.79 29.99 -19.93
N ARG A 565 -25.01 30.85 -20.57
CA ARG A 565 -25.39 32.25 -20.81
C ARG A 565 -26.57 32.36 -21.81
N GLU A 566 -26.49 31.60 -22.88
CA GLU A 566 -27.57 31.56 -23.87
C GLU A 566 -28.88 31.13 -23.22
N SER A 567 -28.89 30.06 -22.43
CA SER A 567 -30.05 29.60 -21.69
C SER A 567 -30.59 30.63 -20.68
N LYS A 568 -29.70 31.34 -19.95
CA LYS A 568 -30.10 32.41 -19.05
C LYS A 568 -30.74 33.57 -19.83
N ARG A 569 -30.19 33.96 -20.98
CA ARG A 569 -30.75 35.00 -21.84
C ARG A 569 -32.16 34.61 -22.37
N GLU A 570 -32.32 33.37 -22.84
CA GLU A 570 -33.63 32.84 -23.29
C GLU A 570 -34.65 32.82 -22.15
N ASN A 571 -34.26 32.38 -20.95
CA ASN A 571 -35.18 32.36 -19.79
C ASN A 571 -35.62 33.77 -19.39
N ILE A 572 -34.72 34.76 -19.38
CA ILE A 572 -35.04 36.17 -19.11
C ILE A 572 -35.98 36.70 -20.22
N THR A 573 -35.71 36.42 -21.47
CA THR A 573 -36.53 36.84 -22.58
C THR A 573 -37.94 36.23 -22.47
N ASN A 574 -38.04 34.93 -22.18
CA ASN A 574 -39.31 34.24 -22.01
C ASN A 574 -40.11 34.75 -20.78
N SER A 575 -39.46 35.09 -19.67
CA SER A 575 -40.11 35.66 -18.50
C SER A 575 -40.67 37.07 -18.82
N LEU A 576 -39.91 37.90 -19.55
CA LEU A 576 -40.36 39.21 -19.98
C LEU A 576 -41.57 39.11 -20.95
N PHE A 577 -41.61 38.11 -21.84
CA PHE A 577 -42.75 37.86 -22.71
C PHE A 577 -43.99 37.37 -21.91
N GLN A 578 -43.81 36.52 -20.90
CA GLN A 578 -44.93 36.08 -20.03
C GLN A 578 -45.50 37.24 -19.17
N GLU A 579 -44.65 38.09 -18.60
CA GLU A 579 -45.10 39.28 -17.87
C GLU A 579 -45.86 40.26 -18.77
N SER A 580 -45.48 40.35 -20.06
CA SER A 580 -46.21 41.19 -21.03
C SER A 580 -47.56 40.61 -21.42
N GLU A 581 -47.76 39.30 -21.38
CA GLU A 581 -49.08 38.66 -21.61
C GLU A 581 -50.04 38.82 -20.40
N PHE A 582 -49.55 38.90 -19.18
CA PHE A 582 -50.38 39.09 -17.98
C PHE A 582 -50.85 40.56 -17.79
N LYS A 583 -50.25 41.52 -18.51
CA LYS A 583 -50.65 42.94 -18.48
C LYS A 583 -51.53 43.34 -19.65
N LYS A 584 -52.36 42.45 -20.20
CA LYS A 584 -53.43 42.85 -21.13
C LYS A 584 -54.61 43.47 -20.35
N PRO A 585 -54.88 44.81 -20.45
CA PRO A 585 -56.06 45.38 -19.95
C PRO A 585 -57.22 44.90 -20.85
N SER A 586 -58.23 44.31 -20.24
CA SER A 586 -59.55 44.12 -20.88
C SER A 586 -60.14 45.52 -21.09
N PHE A 587 -59.90 46.14 -22.21
CA PHE A 587 -60.86 47.11 -22.84
C PHE A 587 -60.45 47.44 -24.27
N PHE A 588 -61.40 47.31 -25.16
CA PHE A 588 -61.37 47.73 -26.55
C PHE A 588 -60.75 49.12 -26.72
N GLU A 589 -59.79 49.31 -27.60
CA GLU A 589 -59.67 50.31 -28.67
C GLU A 589 -58.17 50.52 -29.12
N LYS A 590 -58.04 50.44 -30.45
CA LYS A 590 -56.95 50.98 -31.29
C LYS A 590 -55.75 50.08 -31.61
N GLU A 591 -55.90 49.38 -32.70
CA GLU A 591 -54.87 48.68 -33.48
C GLU A 591 -53.62 49.56 -33.90
N ASN A 592 -53.65 50.85 -33.64
CA ASN A 592 -52.56 51.74 -34.15
C ASN A 592 -51.45 52.02 -33.14
N ASN A 593 -51.55 51.60 -31.85
CA ASN A 593 -50.50 51.87 -30.88
C ASN A 593 -49.51 50.70 -30.74
N TYR A 594 -49.82 49.51 -31.19
CA TYR A 594 -48.98 48.33 -31.05
C TYR A 594 -47.70 48.36 -31.88
N ASN A 595 -47.81 48.90 -33.14
CA ASN A 595 -46.71 49.01 -34.04
C ASN A 595 -45.72 50.15 -33.70
N ASN A 596 -46.15 51.15 -32.92
CA ASN A 596 -45.25 52.21 -32.44
C ASN A 596 -44.50 51.82 -31.15
N PHE A 597 -45.10 51.02 -30.30
CA PHE A 597 -44.44 50.50 -29.08
C PHE A 597 -43.28 49.54 -29.42
N LEU A 598 -43.43 48.72 -30.43
CA LEU A 598 -42.38 47.81 -30.91
C LEU A 598 -41.20 48.50 -31.61
N LYS A 599 -41.42 49.75 -32.10
CA LYS A 599 -40.33 50.50 -32.73
C LYS A 599 -39.45 51.28 -31.75
N ASP A 600 -39.97 51.58 -30.55
CA ASP A 600 -39.22 52.34 -29.55
C ASP A 600 -38.66 51.43 -28.41
N PHE A 601 -39.01 50.14 -28.38
CA PHE A 601 -38.53 49.22 -27.37
C PHE A 601 -37.23 48.57 -27.86
N ASP A 602 -36.13 49.27 -27.62
CA ASP A 602 -34.79 48.73 -27.86
C ASP A 602 -34.40 47.79 -26.71
N VAL A 603 -34.67 46.47 -26.92
CA VAL A 603 -34.38 45.38 -25.96
C VAL A 603 -32.88 45.43 -25.53
N ALA A 604 -32.00 45.85 -26.42
CA ALA A 604 -30.59 46.01 -26.13
C ALA A 604 -30.34 47.16 -25.15
N LYS A 605 -31.16 48.18 -25.18
CA LYS A 605 -31.05 49.37 -24.29
C LYS A 605 -31.60 49.11 -22.90
N GLU A 606 -32.64 48.28 -22.76
CA GLU A 606 -33.18 47.87 -21.46
C GLU A 606 -32.34 46.80 -20.78
N LEU A 607 -31.78 45.85 -21.55
CA LEU A 607 -30.76 44.94 -21.06
C LEU A 607 -29.48 45.68 -20.58
N ALA A 608 -29.07 46.71 -21.32
CA ALA A 608 -27.93 47.53 -20.93
C ALA A 608 -28.22 48.36 -19.65
N LYS A 609 -29.47 48.75 -19.43
CA LYS A 609 -29.86 49.44 -18.16
C LYS A 609 -29.89 48.46 -16.98
N LEU A 610 -30.43 47.25 -17.15
CA LEU A 610 -30.39 46.20 -16.13
C LEU A 610 -28.95 45.73 -15.79
N GLU A 611 -28.09 45.66 -16.80
CA GLU A 611 -26.66 45.39 -16.59
C GLU A 611 -25.95 46.56 -15.93
N GLN A 612 -26.39 47.82 -16.18
CA GLN A 612 -25.88 48.99 -15.50
C GLN A 612 -26.41 49.11 -14.08
N GLU A 613 -27.67 48.77 -13.80
CA GLU A 613 -28.24 48.71 -12.44
C GLU A 613 -27.63 47.60 -11.58
N ASP A 614 -27.31 46.46 -12.14
CA ASP A 614 -26.57 45.40 -11.44
C ASP A 614 -25.07 45.81 -11.22
N ARG A 615 -24.50 46.58 -12.09
CA ARG A 615 -23.18 47.22 -11.89
C ARG A 615 -23.21 48.34 -10.88
N LEU A 616 -24.31 49.09 -10.77
CA LEU A 616 -24.49 50.18 -9.79
C LEU A 616 -24.89 49.66 -8.40
N LYS A 617 -25.52 48.50 -8.30
CA LYS A 617 -25.80 47.80 -7.02
C LYS A 617 -24.58 47.11 -6.40
N SER A 618 -23.57 46.83 -7.17
CA SER A 618 -22.28 46.44 -6.62
C SER A 618 -21.52 47.72 -6.23
N ASN A 619 -21.54 48.08 -4.94
CA ASN A 619 -20.80 49.20 -4.33
C ASN A 619 -19.31 49.17 -4.73
N VAL A 620 -19.02 49.57 -5.96
CA VAL A 620 -17.63 49.63 -6.47
C VAL A 620 -16.89 50.85 -5.88
N GLU A 621 -17.61 51.93 -5.55
CA GLU A 621 -16.95 53.12 -4.98
C GLU A 621 -16.66 53.01 -3.46
N GLU A 622 -17.50 52.34 -2.69
CA GLU A 622 -17.19 52.05 -1.27
C GLU A 622 -16.06 51.00 -1.14
N LYS A 623 -16.12 49.93 -1.90
CA LYS A 623 -15.01 48.96 -1.90
C LYS A 623 -13.69 49.51 -2.47
N LYS A 624 -13.76 50.46 -3.37
CA LYS A 624 -12.53 51.10 -3.89
C LYS A 624 -11.88 52.00 -2.84
N LYS A 625 -12.67 52.67 -2.00
CA LYS A 625 -12.13 53.43 -0.85
C LYS A 625 -11.55 52.50 0.21
N GLU A 626 -12.25 51.40 0.54
CA GLU A 626 -11.70 50.41 1.47
C GLU A 626 -10.44 49.72 0.93
N LEU A 627 -10.34 49.48 -0.40
CA LEU A 627 -9.14 48.91 -1.01
C LEU A 627 -7.98 49.91 -0.98
N ASP A 628 -8.24 51.21 -1.29
CA ASP A 628 -7.24 52.28 -1.26
C ASP A 628 -6.73 52.54 0.18
N GLU A 629 -7.57 52.35 1.23
CA GLU A 629 -7.16 52.38 2.63
C GLU A 629 -6.31 51.15 3.02
N VAL A 630 -6.67 49.96 2.58
CA VAL A 630 -5.88 48.75 2.81
C VAL A 630 -4.54 48.80 2.09
N ASP A 631 -4.50 49.25 0.84
CA ASP A 631 -3.25 49.45 0.09
C ASP A 631 -2.34 50.50 0.75
N SER A 632 -2.93 51.56 1.35
CA SER A 632 -2.20 52.54 2.14
C SER A 632 -1.65 51.98 3.45
N MET A 633 -2.35 51.05 4.10
CA MET A 633 -1.84 50.34 5.28
C MET A 633 -0.72 49.36 4.90
N ILE A 634 -0.88 48.62 3.81
CA ILE A 634 0.14 47.69 3.30
C ILE A 634 1.43 48.44 2.99
N SER A 635 1.36 49.60 2.30
CA SER A 635 2.54 50.42 2.02
C SER A 635 3.25 50.93 3.27
N LYS A 636 2.51 51.24 4.36
CA LYS A 636 3.10 51.63 5.63
C LYS A 636 3.79 50.47 6.34
N ILE A 637 3.23 49.28 6.26
CA ILE A 637 3.82 48.06 6.83
C ILE A 637 5.09 47.68 6.04
N GLU A 638 5.07 47.82 4.72
CA GLU A 638 6.25 47.59 3.87
C GLU A 638 7.38 48.58 4.17
N GLU A 639 7.07 49.88 4.41
CA GLU A 639 8.06 50.87 4.86
C GLU A 639 8.64 50.56 6.25
N GLU A 640 7.80 50.06 7.19
CA GLU A 640 8.28 49.64 8.52
C GLU A 640 9.17 48.40 8.44
N ILE A 641 8.82 47.40 7.60
CA ILE A 641 9.64 46.24 7.37
C ILE A 641 11.00 46.62 6.76
N GLU A 642 11.02 47.52 5.78
CA GLU A 642 12.26 47.99 5.17
C GLU A 642 13.15 48.76 6.16
N LEU A 643 12.55 49.51 7.09
CA LEU A 643 13.26 50.18 8.20
C LEU A 643 13.84 49.18 9.20
N LEU A 644 13.12 48.13 9.55
CA LEU A 644 13.58 47.04 10.43
C LEU A 644 14.73 46.26 9.80
N GLU A 645 14.64 45.95 8.49
CA GLU A 645 15.73 45.30 7.76
C GLU A 645 16.98 46.15 7.66
N LEU A 646 16.83 47.48 7.56
CA LEU A 646 17.93 48.46 7.59
C LEU A 646 18.58 48.55 8.97
N GLU A 647 17.79 48.47 10.05
CA GLU A 647 18.29 48.40 11.43
C GLU A 647 19.02 47.09 11.72
N GLU A 648 18.52 45.96 11.20
CA GLU A 648 19.17 44.68 11.34
C GLU A 648 20.49 44.62 10.55
N LYS A 649 20.52 45.19 9.34
CA LYS A 649 21.76 45.37 8.56
C LYS A 649 22.77 46.25 9.27
N LYS A 650 22.33 47.33 9.95
CA LYS A 650 23.19 48.19 10.78
C LYS A 650 23.71 47.45 12.02
N LYS A 651 22.90 46.61 12.66
CA LYS A 651 23.29 45.76 13.79
C LYS A 651 24.32 44.71 13.41
N ASN A 652 24.21 44.15 12.19
CA ASN A 652 25.14 43.19 11.66
C ASN A 652 26.45 43.77 11.15
N MET A 653 26.51 45.09 10.82
CA MET A 653 27.75 45.82 10.48
C MET A 653 28.60 46.25 11.70
N LEU A 654 28.06 46.12 12.92
CA LEU A 654 28.75 46.47 14.17
C LEU A 654 29.36 45.29 14.93
N LYS A 655 29.49 44.12 14.30
CA LYS A 655 30.25 42.97 14.84
C LYS A 655 31.66 43.00 14.29
N PRO A 656 32.72 43.10 15.14
CA PRO A 656 34.10 43.10 14.68
C PRO A 656 34.50 41.74 14.12
N ASP A 657 35.17 41.76 12.96
CA ASP A 657 35.83 40.62 12.34
C ASP A 657 36.85 39.98 13.29
N ILE A 658 36.56 38.79 13.79
CA ILE A 658 37.55 37.91 14.39
C ILE A 658 37.94 36.87 13.34
N LYS A 659 39.11 37.09 12.73
CA LYS A 659 39.79 36.09 11.93
C LYS A 659 40.16 34.89 12.83
N LEU A 660 39.60 33.72 12.56
CA LEU A 660 40.09 32.45 13.09
C LEU A 660 41.18 31.90 12.17
N GLU A 661 42.44 32.03 12.62
CA GLU A 661 43.55 31.23 12.07
C GLU A 661 43.38 29.77 12.43
N LYS A 662 43.61 28.93 11.44
CA LYS A 662 43.70 27.48 11.60
C LYS A 662 44.87 27.11 12.50
N ILE A 663 44.59 26.47 13.63
CA ILE A 663 45.59 25.75 14.41
C ILE A 663 45.27 24.26 14.31
N GLU A 664 46.14 23.52 13.67
CA GLU A 664 46.21 22.05 13.74
C GLU A 664 46.67 21.63 15.13
N VAL A 665 45.98 20.73 15.82
CA VAL A 665 46.45 20.09 17.05
C VAL A 665 46.30 18.59 16.89
N PRO A 666 47.36 17.82 17.26
CA PRO A 666 47.42 16.38 17.02
C PRO A 666 46.64 15.57 18.05
N LEU A 667 46.20 14.40 17.59
CA LEU A 667 45.67 13.30 18.40
C LEU A 667 46.65 12.83 19.47
N ASN A 668 46.27 12.89 20.73
CA ASN A 668 46.37 11.85 21.77
C ASN A 668 46.19 12.49 23.14
N VAL A 669 45.28 12.03 23.93
CA VAL A 669 45.41 11.48 25.27
C VAL A 669 44.02 11.23 25.86
N SER A 670 43.80 10.01 26.26
CA SER A 670 42.68 9.45 26.99
C SER A 670 42.62 9.92 28.46
N ASN A 671 41.41 9.90 28.98
CA ASN A 671 41.02 9.66 30.38
C ASN A 671 40.97 10.81 31.38
N ASN A 672 39.83 10.84 32.02
CA ASN A 672 39.49 11.42 33.32
C ASN A 672 39.16 12.91 33.35
N ILE A 673 37.88 13.17 33.53
CA ILE A 673 37.33 13.89 34.71
C ILE A 673 35.78 13.78 34.62
N GLU A 674 35.20 12.94 35.46
CA GLU A 674 33.87 13.11 36.02
C GLU A 674 33.88 14.26 37.01
N ASN A 675 32.87 15.04 36.95
CA ASN A 675 32.19 15.79 38.03
C ASN A 675 31.97 17.28 37.78
N SER A 676 30.68 17.58 37.93
CA SER A 676 30.11 18.88 38.35
C SER A 676 30.11 20.02 37.33
N ILE A 677 28.98 20.17 36.64
CA ILE A 677 28.24 21.45 36.57
C ILE A 677 26.76 21.11 36.35
N ASP A 678 25.95 21.64 37.25
CA ASP A 678 24.54 21.43 37.47
C ASP A 678 23.71 21.88 36.26
N ALA A 679 23.34 20.95 35.36
CA ALA A 679 22.45 21.21 34.24
C ALA A 679 21.04 21.66 34.68
N LYS A 680 20.64 21.33 35.92
CA LYS A 680 19.35 21.75 36.50
C LYS A 680 19.27 23.23 36.89
N LYS A 681 20.39 23.93 37.01
CA LYS A 681 20.40 25.33 37.38
C LYS A 681 20.26 26.23 36.14
N ILE A 682 20.77 25.78 35.01
CA ILE A 682 20.66 26.48 33.72
C ILE A 682 19.25 26.34 33.15
N GLU A 683 18.62 25.18 33.30
CA GLU A 683 17.24 24.93 32.86
C GLU A 683 16.19 25.73 33.66
N LYS A 684 16.49 26.08 34.90
CA LYS A 684 15.63 26.90 35.73
C LYS A 684 15.76 28.38 35.45
N GLU A 685 16.97 28.89 35.12
CA GLU A 685 17.19 30.29 34.73
C GLU A 685 16.67 30.60 33.33
N VAL A 686 16.70 29.63 32.39
CA VAL A 686 16.13 29.80 31.05
C VAL A 686 14.59 29.80 31.08
N ASN A 687 13.98 28.97 31.92
CA ASN A 687 12.52 28.95 32.06
C ASN A 687 11.95 30.16 32.85
N GLU A 688 12.74 30.82 33.71
CA GLU A 688 12.34 32.05 34.38
C GLU A 688 12.44 33.29 33.46
N VAL A 689 13.30 33.24 32.43
CA VAL A 689 13.40 34.32 31.43
C VAL A 689 12.32 34.19 30.38
N LEU A 690 11.92 32.95 30.00
CA LEU A 690 10.85 32.72 29.02
C LEU A 690 9.44 32.93 29.59
N SER A 691 9.23 32.81 30.92
CA SER A 691 7.93 33.07 31.54
C SER A 691 7.64 34.55 31.84
N ASN A 692 8.66 35.44 31.76
CA ASN A 692 8.49 36.85 31.96
C ASN A 692 8.34 37.67 30.67
N GLU A 693 8.49 37.06 29.50
CA GLU A 693 8.27 37.73 28.19
C GLU A 693 6.90 37.37 27.56
N GLU A 694 6.17 36.38 28.06
CA GLU A 694 4.84 36.00 27.52
C GLU A 694 3.66 36.72 28.18
N ASP A 695 3.82 37.31 29.37
CA ASP A 695 2.71 37.97 30.08
C ASP A 695 2.55 39.48 29.75
N ASP A 696 3.55 40.12 29.14
CA ASP A 696 3.46 41.57 28.78
C ASP A 696 2.98 41.83 27.32
N PHE A 697 2.80 40.76 26.50
CA PHE A 697 2.43 40.96 25.08
C PHE A 697 0.93 40.80 24.77
N PHE A 698 0.14 40.27 25.71
CA PHE A 698 -1.29 39.96 25.46
C PHE A 698 -2.30 40.90 26.15
N ASP A 699 -1.89 41.73 27.10
CA ASP A 699 -2.82 42.63 27.83
C ASP A 699 -3.10 43.96 27.14
N ASP A 700 -2.31 44.38 26.12
CA ASP A 700 -2.52 45.64 25.39
C ASP A 700 -3.44 45.53 24.15
N PHE A 701 -4.01 44.33 23.86
CA PHE A 701 -4.79 44.12 22.62
C PHE A 701 -6.32 44.04 22.82
N PHE A 702 -6.83 44.10 24.07
CA PHE A 702 -8.27 43.95 24.35
C PHE A 702 -8.97 45.10 25.08
N ASP A 703 -8.29 46.24 25.29
CA ASP A 703 -8.94 47.45 25.80
C ASP A 703 -8.66 48.66 24.86
N ASN A 704 -9.32 48.65 23.68
CA ASN A 704 -9.79 49.85 22.99
C ASN A 704 -10.75 49.46 21.86
#